data_59498df0abdb0b476f5760154f89a7c3
#
_entry.id   59498df0abdb0b476f5760154f89a7c3
#
_cell.length_a   1.000
_cell.length_b   1.000
_cell.length_c   1.000
_cell.angle_alpha   90.00
_cell.angle_beta   90.00
_cell.angle_gamma   90.00
#
_symmetry.space_group_name_H-M   'P 1'
#
loop_
_entity.id
_entity.type
_entity.pdbx_description
1 polymer ?
#
loop_
_entity_poly.entity_id
_entity_poly.type
_entity_poly.pdbx_seq_one_letter_code
_entity_poly.pdbx_strand_id
1 'polypeptide(L)'
;MRLFAGLIIVGLLAFCSNINAQEKYTLNGYIKDTLSNETLIGATINIRQIGKSILSNSYGFFSLTLPKGKYFITIGFIGYQSKEIEVDLIADAEKNFYLVPNTFIINNVTVTTRKRDNNVKTAQMGKFDLNINTAKALPAFLGEVDILKTLQLLPGVRNAGEGNAGFYVRGGGPDQNLILLDDAVVYNTGHLFGFFSVFNADAIKNVSLIKGGMPAQYGGRLSSVVDIAMKEGNQNKTQIDAGIGLIASRFSIQGPIKKNKASYIISARRTYIDALIKPFIKPESDFYGSGYYFYDLNAKMNYQFSEKDRIYLSGYFGRDKFNFNNAARSFKTGIDWGNSTATFRWNHVFNKKLFSNTTLVYNDYRFNLNGEQNNFRLGLSSGIRDLNLKTDFDYFITPSHKLKYGIQYTYHTFLPNVVSGSQDSVVFSPANASKKRANEYAAYIQDDWDINSKIKLNYGIRFSRFDQVGAYTSYKKDVNGNKTDSTVYGPGQIVQSYSGFEPRATLRYAINEVSSFKLGVTRNLQYIHLVTNAASTLPTDLWVPSTLRVRPQVSWQYAAGYFKNFNNGMFETSIEAYYKTMENQIEYKEGYTPSLKDPEEDFVFGRGWSYGTELFINKVKGRFTGWIGYTLSWTWRKFPDLNKGKQYPSRYDRRHDLSIVSNYEINKKWRVSSIFVYGTGNAVSFPERFYFVGGVLTQEYGNINAYRMRAYHRLDLSATYTPQPKKQRKYSTNWVFSLYNAYSRLNPYFIYFNQEGSASSGNLKVTAKQVSLFPIIPSVTWNIKF
;
A
#
# COMPACT_ATOMS: atom_id res chain seq x y z
N MET A 1 -28.25 -51.70 -24.37
CA MET A 1 -27.97 -50.33 -23.85
C MET A 1 -29.12 -49.70 -23.02
N ARG A 2 -30.40 -49.92 -23.34
CA ARG A 2 -31.51 -49.29 -22.54
C ARG A 2 -31.72 -49.91 -21.15
N LEU A 3 -31.39 -51.18 -20.92
CA LEU A 3 -31.46 -51.84 -19.60
C LEU A 3 -30.33 -51.40 -18.64
N PHE A 4 -29.13 -51.05 -19.14
CA PHE A 4 -28.03 -50.58 -18.34
C PHE A 4 -28.22 -49.14 -17.88
N ALA A 5 -28.85 -48.28 -18.70
CA ALA A 5 -29.19 -46.90 -18.32
C ALA A 5 -30.29 -46.86 -17.26
N GLY A 6 -31.26 -47.77 -17.28
CA GLY A 6 -32.29 -47.92 -16.26
C GLY A 6 -31.74 -48.33 -14.89
N LEU A 7 -30.78 -49.24 -14.85
CA LEU A 7 -30.12 -49.68 -13.60
C LEU A 7 -29.25 -48.61 -12.97
N ILE A 8 -28.62 -47.74 -13.77
CA ILE A 8 -27.83 -46.59 -13.27
C ILE A 8 -28.76 -45.49 -12.65
N ILE A 9 -29.91 -45.25 -13.27
CA ILE A 9 -30.89 -44.28 -12.78
C ILE A 9 -31.56 -44.80 -11.51
N VAL A 10 -31.88 -46.06 -11.38
CA VAL A 10 -32.44 -46.68 -10.19
C VAL A 10 -31.39 -46.75 -9.06
N GLY A 11 -30.11 -47.00 -9.40
CA GLY A 11 -29.00 -46.94 -8.46
C GLY A 11 -28.75 -45.51 -7.91
N LEU A 12 -28.87 -44.47 -8.74
CA LEU A 12 -28.77 -43.09 -8.35
C LEU A 12 -29.97 -42.63 -7.49
N LEU A 13 -31.17 -43.13 -7.78
CA LEU A 13 -32.36 -42.83 -6.97
C LEU A 13 -32.39 -43.57 -5.62
N ALA A 14 -31.79 -44.77 -5.53
CA ALA A 14 -31.66 -45.51 -4.28
C ALA A 14 -30.62 -44.91 -3.30
N PHE A 15 -29.66 -44.09 -3.79
CA PHE A 15 -28.74 -43.32 -2.92
C PHE A 15 -29.35 -42.05 -2.36
N CYS A 16 -30.56 -41.67 -2.75
CA CYS A 16 -31.31 -40.54 -2.18
C CYS A 16 -32.09 -40.88 -0.90
N SER A 17 -31.89 -42.04 -0.31
CA SER A 17 -32.60 -42.47 0.91
C SER A 17 -31.96 -41.86 2.15
N ASN A 18 -32.74 -40.99 2.82
CA ASN A 18 -32.62 -40.58 4.24
C ASN A 18 -31.32 -39.83 4.63
N ILE A 19 -31.02 -38.74 3.98
CA ILE A 19 -30.29 -37.71 4.66
C ILE A 19 -31.30 -37.02 5.63
N ASN A 20 -31.33 -37.47 6.86
CA ASN A 20 -31.92 -36.66 7.96
C ASN A 20 -31.19 -35.32 7.94
N ALA A 21 -31.78 -34.32 7.30
CA ALA A 21 -31.23 -32.98 7.29
C ALA A 21 -31.27 -32.45 8.72
N GLN A 22 -30.17 -32.60 9.46
CA GLN A 22 -30.03 -32.02 10.78
C GLN A 22 -30.39 -30.54 10.72
N GLU A 23 -31.34 -30.09 11.54
CA GLU A 23 -31.77 -28.71 11.62
C GLU A 23 -30.55 -27.81 11.84
N LYS A 24 -30.38 -26.82 10.97
CA LYS A 24 -29.26 -25.87 10.98
C LYS A 24 -29.78 -24.47 11.22
N TYR A 25 -29.14 -23.78 12.14
CA TYR A 25 -29.45 -22.40 12.47
C TYR A 25 -28.24 -21.48 12.24
N THR A 26 -28.51 -20.21 11.97
CA THR A 26 -27.48 -19.23 11.67
C THR A 26 -27.35 -18.22 12.81
N LEU A 27 -26.13 -18.10 13.34
CA LEU A 27 -25.70 -17.03 14.23
C LEU A 27 -24.97 -15.97 13.41
N ASN A 28 -25.46 -14.74 13.39
CA ASN A 28 -24.84 -13.62 12.69
C ASN A 28 -24.77 -12.37 13.57
N GLY A 29 -23.97 -11.38 13.16
CA GLY A 29 -23.84 -10.11 13.86
C GLY A 29 -22.49 -9.45 13.63
N TYR A 30 -22.11 -8.53 14.48
CA TYR A 30 -20.87 -7.79 14.43
C TYR A 30 -19.98 -8.04 15.63
N ILE A 31 -18.66 -8.02 15.41
CA ILE A 31 -17.67 -8.00 16.49
C ILE A 31 -17.20 -6.56 16.65
N LYS A 32 -17.30 -6.03 17.88
CA LYS A 32 -17.10 -4.61 18.20
C LYS A 32 -16.12 -4.42 19.36
N ASP A 33 -15.50 -3.26 19.41
CA ASP A 33 -14.71 -2.76 20.53
C ASP A 33 -15.64 -2.26 21.65
N THR A 34 -15.42 -2.69 22.89
CA THR A 34 -16.22 -2.29 24.04
C THR A 34 -16.12 -0.78 24.36
N LEU A 35 -14.96 -0.15 24.11
CA LEU A 35 -14.72 1.23 24.49
C LEU A 35 -15.22 2.23 23.45
N SER A 36 -15.07 1.91 22.16
CA SER A 36 -15.42 2.80 21.05
C SER A 36 -16.69 2.41 20.31
N ASN A 37 -17.15 1.16 20.45
CA ASN A 37 -18.22 0.53 19.68
C ASN A 37 -17.88 0.39 18.16
N GLU A 38 -16.63 0.59 17.78
CA GLU A 38 -16.14 0.33 16.42
C GLU A 38 -16.14 -1.16 16.10
N THR A 39 -16.42 -1.50 14.83
CA THR A 39 -16.37 -2.89 14.36
C THR A 39 -14.93 -3.41 14.24
N LEU A 40 -14.67 -4.68 14.51
CA LEU A 40 -13.36 -5.32 14.44
C LEU A 40 -13.22 -6.15 13.17
N ILE A 41 -12.36 -5.71 12.27
CA ILE A 41 -12.12 -6.30 10.94
C ILE A 41 -11.24 -7.52 11.05
N GLY A 42 -11.70 -8.69 10.56
CA GLY A 42 -10.91 -9.92 10.58
C GLY A 42 -10.76 -10.54 11.98
N ALA A 43 -11.68 -10.24 12.90
CA ALA A 43 -11.73 -10.92 14.19
C ALA A 43 -12.03 -12.41 14.02
N THR A 44 -11.33 -13.26 14.77
CA THR A 44 -11.44 -14.72 14.68
C THR A 44 -12.55 -15.23 15.58
N ILE A 45 -13.39 -16.11 15.06
CA ILE A 45 -14.43 -16.84 15.79
C ILE A 45 -14.08 -18.33 15.70
N ASN A 46 -13.69 -18.93 16.80
CA ASN A 46 -13.36 -20.35 16.89
C ASN A 46 -14.51 -21.12 17.54
N ILE A 47 -14.93 -22.21 16.90
CA ILE A 47 -15.94 -23.13 17.43
C ILE A 47 -15.23 -24.41 17.87
N ARG A 48 -15.18 -24.62 19.19
CA ARG A 48 -14.36 -25.67 19.81
C ARG A 48 -14.80 -27.07 19.36
N GLN A 49 -16.11 -27.33 19.37
CA GLN A 49 -16.69 -28.67 19.15
C GLN A 49 -16.44 -29.21 17.72
N ILE A 50 -16.36 -28.33 16.75
CA ILE A 50 -16.16 -28.74 15.34
C ILE A 50 -14.76 -28.37 14.79
N GLY A 51 -13.89 -27.79 15.65
CA GLY A 51 -12.54 -27.41 15.29
C GLY A 51 -12.43 -26.35 14.17
N LYS A 52 -13.52 -25.62 13.86
CA LYS A 52 -13.58 -24.62 12.80
C LYS A 52 -13.37 -23.21 13.31
N SER A 53 -12.76 -22.40 12.47
CA SER A 53 -12.55 -20.97 12.70
C SER A 53 -13.04 -20.18 11.51
N ILE A 54 -13.84 -19.14 11.77
CA ILE A 54 -14.24 -18.16 10.76
C ILE A 54 -13.68 -16.78 11.13
N LEU A 55 -13.61 -15.88 10.14
CA LEU A 55 -13.20 -14.50 10.33
C LEU A 55 -14.38 -13.56 10.05
N SER A 56 -14.49 -12.50 10.84
CA SER A 56 -15.36 -11.39 10.46
C SER A 56 -14.86 -10.77 9.15
N ASN A 57 -15.77 -10.26 8.34
CA ASN A 57 -15.43 -9.63 7.06
C ASN A 57 -14.73 -8.27 7.26
N SER A 58 -14.43 -7.57 6.18
CA SER A 58 -13.77 -6.24 6.19
C SER A 58 -14.58 -5.14 6.92
N TYR A 59 -15.77 -5.45 7.37
CA TYR A 59 -16.68 -4.54 8.08
C TYR A 59 -17.05 -5.03 9.48
N GLY A 60 -16.41 -6.11 9.95
CA GLY A 60 -16.65 -6.69 11.26
C GLY A 60 -17.89 -7.60 11.34
N PHE A 61 -18.59 -7.83 10.22
CA PHE A 61 -19.74 -8.74 10.16
C PHE A 61 -19.28 -10.19 10.08
N PHE A 62 -20.00 -11.08 10.77
CA PHE A 62 -19.83 -12.53 10.68
C PHE A 62 -21.16 -13.23 10.48
N SER A 63 -21.12 -14.42 9.90
CA SER A 63 -22.25 -15.32 9.82
C SER A 63 -21.76 -16.77 9.94
N LEU A 64 -22.44 -17.54 10.79
CA LEU A 64 -22.07 -18.90 11.16
C LEU A 64 -23.31 -19.77 11.20
N THR A 65 -23.45 -20.70 10.25
CA THR A 65 -24.56 -21.67 10.21
C THR A 65 -24.09 -23.02 10.75
N LEU A 66 -24.73 -23.48 11.85
CA LEU A 66 -24.37 -24.73 12.55
C LEU A 66 -25.62 -25.60 12.76
N PRO A 67 -25.46 -26.93 12.95
CA PRO A 67 -26.54 -27.78 13.47
C PRO A 67 -27.07 -27.27 14.80
N LYS A 68 -28.31 -27.59 15.11
CA LYS A 68 -28.91 -27.35 16.45
C LYS A 68 -28.03 -27.91 17.54
N GLY A 69 -27.73 -27.10 18.57
CA GLY A 69 -26.89 -27.55 19.68
C GLY A 69 -26.22 -26.42 20.47
N LYS A 70 -25.51 -26.79 21.49
CA LYS A 70 -24.72 -25.90 22.35
C LYS A 70 -23.28 -25.85 21.88
N TYR A 71 -22.74 -24.62 21.71
CA TYR A 71 -21.40 -24.37 21.20
C TYR A 71 -20.61 -23.46 22.12
N PHE A 72 -19.35 -23.82 22.40
CA PHE A 72 -18.38 -22.91 22.99
C PHE A 72 -17.65 -22.17 21.87
N ILE A 73 -17.95 -20.88 21.76
CA ILE A 73 -17.40 -19.98 20.79
C ILE A 73 -16.38 -19.09 21.42
N THR A 74 -15.20 -19.06 20.85
CA THR A 74 -14.14 -18.21 21.30
C THR A 74 -13.82 -17.13 20.29
N ILE A 75 -13.95 -15.86 20.70
CA ILE A 75 -13.72 -14.69 19.86
C ILE A 75 -12.42 -14.03 20.25
N GLY A 76 -11.57 -13.74 19.27
CA GLY A 76 -10.28 -13.11 19.47
C GLY A 76 -9.95 -12.09 18.38
N PHE A 77 -9.25 -11.03 18.77
CA PHE A 77 -8.70 -10.04 17.85
C PHE A 77 -7.34 -9.52 18.37
N ILE A 78 -6.46 -9.09 17.47
CA ILE A 78 -5.12 -8.61 17.82
C ILE A 78 -5.22 -7.34 18.68
N GLY A 79 -4.59 -7.36 19.88
CA GLY A 79 -4.65 -6.23 20.80
C GLY A 79 -5.87 -6.22 21.72
N TYR A 80 -6.68 -7.28 21.72
CA TYR A 80 -7.88 -7.42 22.55
C TYR A 80 -7.84 -8.69 23.42
N GLN A 81 -8.56 -8.64 24.54
CA GLN A 81 -8.81 -9.82 25.37
C GLN A 81 -9.74 -10.75 24.61
N SER A 82 -9.36 -12.01 24.57
CA SER A 82 -10.22 -13.02 23.98
C SER A 82 -11.41 -13.33 24.90
N LYS A 83 -12.57 -13.59 24.32
CA LYS A 83 -13.81 -13.90 25.05
C LYS A 83 -14.33 -15.28 24.67
N GLU A 84 -14.61 -16.13 25.66
CA GLU A 84 -15.27 -17.41 25.47
C GLU A 84 -16.75 -17.28 25.89
N ILE A 85 -17.64 -17.81 25.05
CA ILE A 85 -19.08 -17.66 25.22
C ILE A 85 -19.73 -18.98 24.85
N GLU A 86 -20.64 -19.43 25.68
CA GLU A 86 -21.56 -20.52 25.36
C GLU A 86 -22.75 -19.93 24.57
N VAL A 87 -23.10 -20.57 23.48
CA VAL A 87 -24.24 -20.23 22.61
C VAL A 87 -25.08 -21.47 22.44
N ASP A 88 -26.32 -21.42 22.87
CA ASP A 88 -27.33 -22.46 22.58
C ASP A 88 -28.06 -22.06 21.29
N LEU A 89 -27.80 -22.80 20.21
CA LEU A 89 -28.30 -22.50 18.87
C LEU A 89 -29.50 -23.43 18.58
N ILE A 90 -30.66 -23.03 19.08
CA ILE A 90 -31.95 -23.74 18.87
C ILE A 90 -32.81 -23.04 17.78
N ALA A 91 -32.48 -21.82 17.42
CA ALA A 91 -33.09 -21.02 16.38
C ALA A 91 -32.03 -20.07 15.76
N ASP A 92 -32.38 -19.45 14.65
CA ASP A 92 -31.55 -18.37 14.09
C ASP A 92 -31.42 -17.19 15.06
N ALA A 93 -30.20 -16.71 15.29
CA ALA A 93 -29.90 -15.67 16.26
C ALA A 93 -29.01 -14.57 15.68
N GLU A 94 -29.36 -13.32 15.99
CA GLU A 94 -28.51 -12.17 15.73
C GLU A 94 -27.87 -11.71 17.06
N LYS A 95 -26.53 -11.65 17.12
CA LYS A 95 -25.82 -11.31 18.35
C LYS A 95 -24.51 -10.57 18.05
N ASN A 96 -24.39 -9.35 18.57
CA ASN A 96 -23.15 -8.62 18.54
C ASN A 96 -22.24 -9.02 19.70
N PHE A 97 -20.94 -9.15 19.42
CA PHE A 97 -19.93 -9.48 20.42
C PHE A 97 -19.00 -8.31 20.67
N TYR A 98 -18.67 -8.07 21.93
CA TYR A 98 -17.83 -6.97 22.36
C TYR A 98 -16.54 -7.50 22.96
N LEU A 99 -15.39 -7.02 22.47
CA LEU A 99 -14.07 -7.33 22.98
C LEU A 99 -13.47 -6.12 23.68
N VAL A 100 -12.76 -6.38 24.79
CA VAL A 100 -12.06 -5.35 25.57
C VAL A 100 -10.65 -5.20 25.02
N PRO A 101 -10.19 -3.99 24.66
CA PRO A 101 -8.81 -3.76 24.27
C PRO A 101 -7.87 -4.14 25.42
N ASN A 102 -6.75 -4.78 25.10
CA ASN A 102 -5.66 -4.92 26.05
C ASN A 102 -5.02 -3.54 26.26
N THR A 103 -5.60 -2.77 27.20
CA THR A 103 -4.88 -1.64 27.78
C THR A 103 -3.67 -2.21 28.50
N PHE A 104 -2.48 -1.65 28.25
CA PHE A 104 -1.20 -2.07 28.85
C PHE A 104 -1.23 -1.93 30.38
N ILE A 105 -1.99 -2.78 31.04
CA ILE A 105 -1.93 -2.98 32.50
C ILE A 105 -1.09 -4.22 32.70
N ILE A 106 0.15 -4.00 33.15
CA ILE A 106 1.01 -5.06 33.65
C ILE A 106 0.40 -5.53 34.98
N ASN A 107 -0.62 -6.34 34.93
CA ASN A 107 -1.03 -7.16 36.03
C ASN A 107 -1.16 -8.59 35.52
N ASN A 108 -0.33 -9.47 36.08
CA ASN A 108 -0.29 -10.90 35.98
C ASN A 108 -0.85 -11.46 34.64
N VAL A 109 0.08 -11.78 33.78
CA VAL A 109 -0.23 -12.57 32.56
C VAL A 109 -0.85 -13.87 33.02
N THR A 110 -2.16 -13.87 33.17
CA THR A 110 -2.90 -15.13 33.07
C THR A 110 -2.72 -15.52 31.60
N VAL A 111 -1.87 -16.50 31.39
CA VAL A 111 -1.65 -17.14 30.08
C VAL A 111 -2.98 -17.76 29.67
N THR A 112 -3.89 -16.98 29.13
CA THR A 112 -4.97 -17.54 28.36
C THR A 112 -4.32 -18.07 27.10
N THR A 113 -4.17 -19.37 27.07
CA THR A 113 -3.67 -20.21 25.99
C THR A 113 -4.47 -19.92 24.73
N ARG A 114 -4.04 -18.94 23.91
CA ARG A 114 -4.63 -18.71 22.61
C ARG A 114 -3.59 -18.43 21.56
N LYS A 115 -3.53 -19.42 20.71
CA LYS A 115 -2.77 -19.48 19.50
C LYS A 115 -3.28 -18.39 18.55
N ARG A 116 -2.43 -17.41 18.20
CA ARG A 116 -2.54 -16.68 16.95
C ARG A 116 -2.16 -17.66 15.84
N ASP A 117 -3.17 -18.28 15.23
CA ASP A 117 -2.91 -19.33 14.22
C ASP A 117 -3.20 -18.81 12.79
N ASN A 118 -3.43 -17.49 12.61
CA ASN A 118 -3.83 -16.94 11.31
C ASN A 118 -2.78 -17.20 10.23
N ASN A 119 -1.49 -17.10 10.53
CA ASN A 119 -0.44 -17.41 9.55
C ASN A 119 -0.44 -18.89 9.14
N VAL A 120 -0.90 -19.82 9.98
CA VAL A 120 -0.98 -21.26 9.70
C VAL A 120 -2.35 -21.65 9.17
N LYS A 121 -3.45 -21.08 9.70
CA LYS A 121 -4.83 -21.54 9.43
C LYS A 121 -5.48 -20.94 8.18
N THR A 122 -5.10 -19.75 7.74
CA THR A 122 -5.65 -19.16 6.51
C THR A 122 -4.99 -19.73 5.25
N ALA A 123 -5.73 -19.82 4.15
CA ALA A 123 -5.14 -20.13 2.83
C ALA A 123 -4.32 -18.97 2.29
N GLN A 124 -4.65 -17.74 2.68
CA GLN A 124 -3.95 -16.53 2.23
C GLN A 124 -2.45 -16.62 2.54
N MET A 125 -1.62 -16.38 1.52
CA MET A 125 -0.17 -16.35 1.63
C MET A 125 0.34 -14.92 1.44
N GLY A 126 1.47 -14.57 2.10
CA GLY A 126 2.07 -13.24 1.98
C GLY A 126 1.19 -12.10 2.50
N LYS A 127 0.19 -12.37 3.36
CA LYS A 127 -0.62 -11.35 4.02
C LYS A 127 -0.01 -10.99 5.37
N PHE A 128 0.09 -9.68 5.63
CA PHE A 128 0.52 -9.11 6.90
C PHE A 128 -0.43 -8.00 7.34
N ASP A 129 -0.98 -8.13 8.54
CA ASP A 129 -1.83 -7.12 9.16
C ASP A 129 -1.01 -6.34 10.20
N LEU A 130 -0.76 -5.05 9.93
CA LEU A 130 0.02 -4.17 10.79
C LEU A 130 -0.86 -3.58 11.89
N ASN A 131 -0.48 -3.84 13.15
CA ASN A 131 -1.06 -3.14 14.29
C ASN A 131 -0.49 -1.72 14.38
N ILE A 132 -1.34 -0.70 14.34
CA ILE A 132 -0.95 0.70 14.39
C ILE A 132 -0.18 1.04 15.67
N ASN A 133 -0.50 0.41 16.80
CA ASN A 133 0.26 0.62 18.04
C ASN A 133 1.70 0.10 17.95
N THR A 134 1.93 -0.95 17.15
CA THR A 134 3.29 -1.41 16.85
C THR A 134 4.05 -0.37 16.04
N ALA A 135 3.44 0.19 14.99
CA ALA A 135 4.06 1.26 14.20
C ALA A 135 4.39 2.50 15.05
N LYS A 136 3.48 2.90 15.96
CA LYS A 136 3.68 4.02 16.89
C LYS A 136 4.78 3.78 17.94
N ALA A 137 5.14 2.53 18.19
CA ALA A 137 6.19 2.17 19.15
C ALA A 137 7.60 2.17 18.52
N LEU A 138 7.71 2.18 17.19
CA LEU A 138 8.98 2.13 16.49
C LEU A 138 9.68 3.49 16.45
N PRO A 139 11.03 3.51 16.26
CA PRO A 139 11.76 4.74 15.99
C PRO A 139 11.14 5.51 14.81
N ALA A 140 10.85 6.79 15.05
CA ALA A 140 10.20 7.67 14.09
C ALA A 140 11.21 8.64 13.47
N PHE A 141 11.23 8.72 12.14
CA PHE A 141 12.08 9.68 11.43
C PHE A 141 11.56 11.10 11.70
N LEU A 142 12.42 11.95 12.25
CA LEU A 142 12.08 13.32 12.65
C LEU A 142 10.83 13.43 13.56
N GLY A 143 10.53 12.35 14.30
CA GLY A 143 9.37 12.30 15.20
C GLY A 143 8.04 11.92 14.56
N GLU A 144 8.00 11.63 13.24
CA GLU A 144 6.79 11.24 12.53
C GLU A 144 6.66 9.73 12.34
N VAL A 145 5.53 9.18 12.82
CA VAL A 145 5.19 7.76 12.65
C VAL A 145 4.78 7.50 11.21
N ASP A 146 5.49 6.60 10.53
CA ASP A 146 5.27 6.31 9.11
C ASP A 146 4.86 4.84 8.89
N ILE A 147 3.64 4.66 8.39
CA ILE A 147 3.04 3.35 8.15
C ILE A 147 3.73 2.63 7.00
N LEU A 148 4.00 3.31 5.87
CA LEU A 148 4.63 2.69 4.72
C LEU A 148 6.07 2.30 5.02
N LYS A 149 6.82 3.14 5.75
CA LYS A 149 8.17 2.78 6.21
C LYS A 149 8.17 1.58 7.14
N THR A 150 7.14 1.41 7.95
CA THR A 150 6.98 0.19 8.78
C THR A 150 6.76 -1.04 7.91
N LEU A 151 5.96 -0.94 6.83
CA LEU A 151 5.76 -2.05 5.87
C LEU A 151 7.05 -2.40 5.12
N GLN A 152 7.93 -1.43 4.87
CA GLN A 152 9.25 -1.65 4.23
C GLN A 152 10.21 -2.49 5.08
N LEU A 153 9.90 -2.74 6.36
CA LEU A 153 10.69 -3.62 7.26
C LEU A 153 10.27 -5.10 7.16
N LEU A 154 9.32 -5.43 6.30
CA LEU A 154 8.85 -6.80 6.09
C LEU A 154 9.63 -7.48 4.96
N PRO A 155 9.87 -8.80 5.04
CA PRO A 155 10.55 -9.51 3.96
C PRO A 155 9.76 -9.41 2.64
N GLY A 156 10.49 -9.31 1.52
CA GLY A 156 9.92 -9.13 0.18
C GLY A 156 9.41 -7.72 -0.12
N VAL A 157 9.54 -6.77 0.82
CA VAL A 157 9.21 -5.35 0.65
C VAL A 157 10.49 -4.52 0.77
N ARG A 158 10.81 -3.74 -0.24
CA ARG A 158 12.05 -2.97 -0.30
C ARG A 158 11.77 -1.49 -0.47
N ASN A 159 12.56 -0.66 0.19
CA ASN A 159 12.57 0.75 -0.10
C ASN A 159 13.35 1.05 -1.40
N ALA A 160 12.99 2.15 -2.05
CA ALA A 160 13.69 2.64 -3.25
C ALA A 160 15.06 3.29 -2.94
N GLY A 161 15.39 3.45 -1.68
CA GLY A 161 16.57 4.18 -1.18
C GLY A 161 16.20 5.03 0.02
N GLU A 162 17.18 5.76 0.55
CA GLU A 162 16.97 6.67 1.67
C GLU A 162 15.94 7.76 1.31
N GLY A 163 15.02 8.05 2.23
CA GLY A 163 14.04 9.12 2.04
C GLY A 163 12.95 8.86 0.99
N ASN A 164 12.64 7.61 0.65
CA ASN A 164 11.58 7.31 -0.30
C ASN A 164 10.42 6.52 0.34
N ALA A 165 9.19 7.04 0.23
CA ALA A 165 7.98 6.34 0.67
C ALA A 165 7.53 5.24 -0.32
N GLY A 166 7.94 5.32 -1.57
CA GLY A 166 7.72 4.29 -2.57
C GLY A 166 8.44 2.98 -2.19
N PHE A 167 7.84 1.85 -2.50
CA PHE A 167 8.41 0.54 -2.20
C PHE A 167 8.18 -0.45 -3.33
N TYR A 168 9.06 -1.43 -3.37
CA TYR A 168 9.08 -2.50 -4.35
C TYR A 168 8.72 -3.82 -3.68
N VAL A 169 7.82 -4.59 -4.28
CA VAL A 169 7.39 -5.87 -3.73
C VAL A 169 7.66 -6.97 -4.75
N ARG A 170 8.51 -7.95 -4.35
CA ARG A 170 8.82 -9.11 -5.21
C ARG A 170 9.18 -8.70 -6.65
N GLY A 171 10.05 -7.68 -6.80
CA GLY A 171 10.52 -7.19 -8.08
C GLY A 171 9.55 -6.31 -8.88
N GLY A 172 8.38 -5.99 -8.35
CA GLY A 172 7.47 -5.01 -8.93
C GLY A 172 7.74 -3.60 -8.45
N GLY A 173 7.52 -2.61 -9.33
CA GLY A 173 7.72 -1.19 -9.08
C GLY A 173 6.68 -0.56 -8.15
N PRO A 174 6.86 0.69 -7.75
CA PRO A 174 5.92 1.41 -6.89
C PRO A 174 4.52 1.52 -7.48
N ASP A 175 4.39 1.74 -8.79
CA ASP A 175 3.14 1.79 -9.54
C ASP A 175 2.41 0.44 -9.62
N GLN A 176 3.13 -0.66 -9.37
CA GLN A 176 2.59 -2.02 -9.39
C GLN A 176 2.01 -2.45 -8.03
N ASN A 177 1.98 -1.54 -7.05
CA ASN A 177 1.33 -1.73 -5.76
C ASN A 177 0.00 -0.97 -5.71
N LEU A 178 -1.08 -1.64 -5.36
CA LEU A 178 -2.38 -1.02 -5.13
C LEU A 178 -2.43 -0.49 -3.70
N ILE A 179 -2.50 0.82 -3.54
CA ILE A 179 -2.57 1.45 -2.21
C ILE A 179 -3.94 2.10 -2.07
N LEU A 180 -4.71 1.60 -1.12
CA LEU A 180 -6.09 2.01 -0.87
C LEU A 180 -6.21 2.66 0.50
N LEU A 181 -6.93 3.77 0.58
CA LEU A 181 -7.42 4.38 1.81
C LEU A 181 -8.95 4.39 1.79
N ASP A 182 -9.58 3.54 2.60
CA ASP A 182 -11.04 3.33 2.59
C ASP A 182 -11.60 3.08 1.17
N ASP A 183 -11.00 2.16 0.39
CA ASP A 183 -11.26 1.81 -1.02
C ASP A 183 -10.81 2.87 -2.05
N ALA A 184 -10.42 4.08 -1.66
CA ALA A 184 -9.91 5.10 -2.57
C ALA A 184 -8.45 4.83 -2.95
N VAL A 185 -8.10 4.84 -4.24
CA VAL A 185 -6.72 4.69 -4.71
C VAL A 185 -5.91 5.94 -4.37
N VAL A 186 -4.77 5.78 -3.73
CA VAL A 186 -3.81 6.87 -3.46
C VAL A 186 -2.65 6.76 -4.44
N TYR A 187 -2.59 7.66 -5.41
CA TYR A 187 -1.62 7.62 -6.52
C TYR A 187 -0.22 8.05 -6.11
N ASN A 188 -0.09 9.10 -5.32
CA ASN A 188 1.18 9.51 -4.73
C ASN A 188 1.11 9.32 -3.22
N THR A 189 1.97 8.49 -2.67
CA THR A 189 1.94 8.08 -1.27
C THR A 189 2.94 8.83 -0.40
N GLY A 190 3.66 9.81 -0.96
CA GLY A 190 4.77 10.49 -0.28
C GLY A 190 4.66 12.01 -0.22
N HIS A 191 4.93 12.56 0.95
CA HIS A 191 5.26 13.96 1.16
C HIS A 191 6.76 14.19 1.08
N LEU A 192 7.19 15.43 0.82
CA LEU A 192 8.58 15.84 0.72
C LEU A 192 9.37 14.88 -0.20
N PHE A 193 8.90 14.74 -1.45
CA PHE A 193 9.51 13.82 -2.42
C PHE A 193 9.64 12.36 -1.95
N GLY A 194 8.83 11.94 -0.96
CA GLY A 194 8.80 10.58 -0.43
C GLY A 194 9.44 10.40 0.96
N PHE A 195 9.91 11.46 1.60
CA PHE A 195 10.47 11.34 2.95
C PHE A 195 9.46 10.96 4.02
N PHE A 196 8.19 11.28 3.84
CA PHE A 196 7.10 10.90 4.73
C PHE A 196 5.95 10.31 3.92
N SER A 197 5.22 9.36 4.51
CA SER A 197 3.99 8.88 3.89
C SER A 197 2.83 9.86 4.16
N VAL A 198 1.87 9.87 3.22
CA VAL A 198 0.65 10.67 3.33
C VAL A 198 -0.32 10.16 4.41
N PHE A 199 -0.05 9.00 5.02
CA PHE A 199 -0.96 8.35 5.95
C PHE A 199 -0.69 8.78 7.39
N ASN A 200 -1.62 9.55 7.97
CA ASN A 200 -1.59 9.93 9.37
C ASN A 200 -2.00 8.77 10.27
N ALA A 201 -1.05 8.22 11.06
CA ALA A 201 -1.28 7.08 11.94
C ALA A 201 -2.38 7.30 12.99
N ASP A 202 -2.76 8.54 13.31
CA ASP A 202 -3.83 8.84 14.27
C ASP A 202 -5.23 8.62 13.66
N ALA A 203 -5.36 8.75 12.33
CA ALA A 203 -6.60 8.48 11.60
C ALA A 203 -6.79 7.00 11.20
N ILE A 204 -5.72 6.20 11.25
CA ILE A 204 -5.74 4.83 10.71
C ILE A 204 -6.12 3.82 11.79
N LYS A 205 -6.94 2.84 11.42
CA LYS A 205 -7.40 1.71 12.23
C LYS A 205 -6.61 0.44 11.95
N ASN A 206 -6.51 0.07 10.69
CA ASN A 206 -5.87 -1.16 10.24
C ASN A 206 -5.14 -0.96 8.92
N VAL A 207 -4.04 -1.70 8.73
CA VAL A 207 -3.29 -1.75 7.48
C VAL A 207 -3.00 -3.21 7.16
N SER A 208 -3.45 -3.65 5.99
CA SER A 208 -3.17 -4.99 5.47
C SER A 208 -2.28 -4.91 4.24
N LEU A 209 -1.13 -5.57 4.26
CA LEU A 209 -0.28 -5.78 3.09
C LEU A 209 -0.49 -7.20 2.56
N ILE A 210 -0.74 -7.33 1.26
CA ILE A 210 -0.89 -8.61 0.56
C ILE A 210 0.15 -8.68 -0.57
N LYS A 211 1.20 -9.52 -0.40
CA LYS A 211 2.32 -9.70 -1.35
C LYS A 211 2.13 -10.89 -2.29
N GLY A 212 1.21 -11.79 -1.98
CA GLY A 212 0.98 -13.02 -2.74
C GLY A 212 -0.43 -13.54 -2.54
N GLY A 213 -0.93 -14.35 -3.49
CA GLY A 213 -2.29 -14.86 -3.42
C GLY A 213 -3.32 -13.73 -3.36
N MET A 214 -3.16 -12.67 -4.15
CA MET A 214 -4.05 -11.51 -4.15
C MET A 214 -5.50 -11.94 -4.36
N PRO A 215 -6.45 -11.61 -3.44
CA PRO A 215 -7.87 -11.94 -3.60
C PRO A 215 -8.49 -11.32 -4.86
N ALA A 216 -9.51 -11.99 -5.44
CA ALA A 216 -10.11 -11.59 -6.72
C ALA A 216 -10.81 -10.22 -6.70
N GLN A 217 -11.19 -9.72 -5.52
CA GLN A 217 -11.75 -8.37 -5.32
C GLN A 217 -10.77 -7.24 -5.67
N TYR A 218 -9.46 -7.50 -5.66
CA TYR A 218 -8.43 -6.53 -6.02
C TYR A 218 -7.92 -6.79 -7.44
N GLY A 219 -7.63 -5.73 -8.18
CA GLY A 219 -7.09 -5.79 -9.54
C GLY A 219 -6.39 -4.50 -9.92
N GLY A 220 -5.95 -4.41 -11.19
CA GLY A 220 -5.36 -3.21 -11.76
C GLY A 220 -3.91 -2.93 -11.33
N ARG A 221 -3.25 -3.85 -10.57
CA ARG A 221 -1.84 -3.77 -10.17
C ARG A 221 -1.20 -5.15 -10.14
N LEU A 222 0.12 -5.21 -10.39
CA LEU A 222 0.83 -6.47 -10.61
C LEU A 222 1.47 -7.08 -9.38
N SER A 223 1.68 -6.32 -8.29
CA SER A 223 2.65 -6.72 -7.27
C SER A 223 2.07 -6.95 -5.88
N SER A 224 1.43 -5.96 -5.31
CA SER A 224 0.85 -6.07 -3.97
C SER A 224 -0.38 -5.19 -3.79
N VAL A 225 -1.08 -5.41 -2.68
CA VAL A 225 -2.14 -4.54 -2.20
C VAL A 225 -1.79 -4.07 -0.80
N VAL A 226 -1.91 -2.77 -0.56
CA VAL A 226 -1.91 -2.16 0.77
C VAL A 226 -3.30 -1.59 0.99
N ASP A 227 -4.07 -2.25 1.83
CA ASP A 227 -5.45 -1.85 2.17
C ASP A 227 -5.44 -1.18 3.54
N ILE A 228 -5.77 0.12 3.57
CA ILE A 228 -5.71 0.99 4.75
C ILE A 228 -7.13 1.42 5.10
N ALA A 229 -7.59 1.00 6.28
CA ALA A 229 -8.87 1.39 6.82
C ALA A 229 -8.72 2.53 7.83
N MET A 230 -9.49 3.60 7.67
CA MET A 230 -9.58 4.70 8.63
C MET A 230 -10.43 4.28 9.85
N LYS A 231 -10.13 4.87 11.03
CA LYS A 231 -10.98 4.77 12.23
C LYS A 231 -12.38 5.29 11.93
N GLU A 232 -13.37 4.69 12.59
CA GLU A 232 -14.78 5.09 12.45
C GLU A 232 -15.17 6.21 13.43
N GLY A 233 -14.33 6.44 14.45
CA GLY A 233 -14.61 7.35 15.55
C GLY A 233 -15.32 6.67 16.73
N ASN A 234 -15.15 7.23 17.93
CA ASN A 234 -15.69 6.69 19.16
C ASN A 234 -17.19 7.02 19.29
N GLN A 235 -18.05 6.02 19.41
CA GLN A 235 -19.51 6.20 19.54
C GLN A 235 -19.96 6.46 20.99
N ASN A 236 -19.05 6.35 21.97
CA ASN A 236 -19.40 6.44 23.39
C ASN A 236 -18.98 7.76 24.02
N LYS A 237 -17.79 8.26 23.68
CA LYS A 237 -17.20 9.49 24.27
C LYS A 237 -16.32 10.23 23.28
N THR A 238 -16.22 11.53 23.49
CA THR A 238 -15.24 12.36 22.76
C THR A 238 -13.83 12.06 23.26
N GLN A 239 -12.90 11.95 22.30
CA GLN A 239 -11.47 11.76 22.55
C GLN A 239 -10.68 12.71 21.68
N ILE A 240 -9.61 13.26 22.25
CA ILE A 240 -8.67 14.16 21.56
C ILE A 240 -7.28 13.55 21.69
N ASP A 241 -6.61 13.37 20.57
CA ASP A 241 -5.21 12.97 20.49
C ASP A 241 -4.42 14.13 19.83
N ALA A 242 -3.37 14.60 20.45
CA ALA A 242 -2.49 15.63 19.88
C ALA A 242 -1.02 15.22 20.03
N GLY A 243 -0.18 15.67 19.11
CA GLY A 243 1.25 15.43 19.13
C GLY A 243 2.01 16.63 18.56
N ILE A 244 3.07 17.00 19.24
CA ILE A 244 4.00 18.07 18.81
C ILE A 244 5.38 17.43 18.69
N GLY A 245 5.87 17.35 17.47
CA GLY A 245 7.21 16.86 17.14
C GLY A 245 8.16 17.98 16.76
N LEU A 246 9.38 17.62 16.38
CA LEU A 246 10.40 18.58 15.98
C LEU A 246 10.01 19.39 14.74
N ILE A 247 9.38 18.75 13.76
CA ILE A 247 9.09 19.37 12.45
C ILE A 247 7.61 19.42 12.09
N ALA A 248 6.76 18.69 12.82
CA ALA A 248 5.34 18.58 12.50
C ALA A 248 4.49 18.48 13.78
N SER A 249 3.27 18.97 13.68
CA SER A 249 2.22 18.76 14.68
C SER A 249 1.05 18.02 14.08
N ARG A 250 0.39 17.22 14.92
CA ARG A 250 -0.80 16.47 14.55
C ARG A 250 -1.87 16.64 15.61
N PHE A 251 -3.11 16.60 15.16
CA PHE A 251 -4.29 16.72 16.00
C PHE A 251 -5.37 15.78 15.48
N SER A 252 -6.07 15.11 16.39
CA SER A 252 -7.20 14.26 16.04
C SER A 252 -8.29 14.41 17.09
N ILE A 253 -9.51 14.58 16.66
CA ILE A 253 -10.71 14.58 17.49
C ILE A 253 -11.70 13.56 16.94
N GLN A 254 -12.27 12.77 17.84
CA GLN A 254 -13.28 11.79 17.51
C GLN A 254 -14.34 11.74 18.60
N GLY A 255 -15.58 11.41 18.23
CA GLY A 255 -16.65 11.34 19.20
C GLY A 255 -18.00 10.94 18.62
N PRO A 256 -19.03 10.79 19.48
CA PRO A 256 -20.37 10.48 19.03
C PRO A 256 -21.05 11.69 18.39
N ILE A 257 -21.68 11.49 17.23
CA ILE A 257 -22.74 12.36 16.71
C ILE A 257 -24.06 11.96 17.41
N LYS A 258 -24.29 10.65 17.49
CA LYS A 258 -25.40 10.04 18.24
C LYS A 258 -24.87 8.79 18.93
N LYS A 259 -24.95 8.76 20.27
CA LYS A 259 -24.44 7.61 21.06
C LYS A 259 -24.94 6.27 20.49
N ASN A 260 -24.04 5.31 20.37
CA ASN A 260 -24.26 3.95 19.84
C ASN A 260 -24.75 3.83 18.40
N LYS A 261 -24.96 4.96 17.67
CA LYS A 261 -25.48 4.95 16.30
C LYS A 261 -24.60 5.67 15.29
N ALA A 262 -23.95 6.77 15.70
CA ALA A 262 -23.18 7.61 14.78
C ALA A 262 -21.95 8.19 15.47
N SER A 263 -20.85 8.23 14.74
CA SER A 263 -19.60 8.82 15.20
C SER A 263 -18.88 9.55 14.08
N TYR A 264 -17.93 10.37 14.49
CA TYR A 264 -17.00 11.07 13.59
C TYR A 264 -15.59 10.99 14.08
N ILE A 265 -14.65 11.15 13.16
CA ILE A 265 -13.24 11.45 13.41
C ILE A 265 -12.77 12.50 12.42
N ILE A 266 -12.00 13.48 12.91
CA ILE A 266 -11.27 14.45 12.10
C ILE A 266 -9.83 14.43 12.60
N SER A 267 -8.88 14.31 11.68
CA SER A 267 -7.46 14.30 12.01
C SER A 267 -6.70 15.18 11.03
N ALA A 268 -5.83 16.04 11.55
CA ALA A 268 -5.01 16.96 10.78
C ALA A 268 -3.55 16.80 11.16
N ARG A 269 -2.66 17.03 10.18
CA ARG A 269 -1.21 17.09 10.37
C ARG A 269 -0.65 18.21 9.50
N ARG A 270 0.35 18.95 10.02
CA ARG A 270 1.09 19.95 9.25
C ARG A 270 2.55 19.99 9.70
N THR A 271 3.46 20.12 8.72
CA THR A 271 4.86 20.48 8.99
C THR A 271 5.02 21.98 9.06
N TYR A 272 6.00 22.45 9.85
CA TYR A 272 6.31 23.87 10.06
C TYR A 272 7.80 24.15 9.97
N ILE A 273 8.55 23.31 9.26
CA ILE A 273 9.99 23.49 9.07
C ILE A 273 10.30 24.80 8.32
N ASP A 274 9.40 25.20 7.42
CA ASP A 274 9.43 26.49 6.73
C ASP A 274 9.48 27.68 7.70
N ALA A 275 8.64 27.64 8.74
CA ALA A 275 8.59 28.69 9.75
C ALA A 275 9.80 28.63 10.69
N LEU A 276 10.28 27.42 11.06
CA LEU A 276 11.41 27.22 11.97
C LEU A 276 12.75 27.64 11.37
N ILE A 277 12.97 27.38 10.08
CA ILE A 277 14.25 27.67 9.41
C ILE A 277 14.35 29.14 8.99
N LYS A 278 13.23 29.79 8.68
CA LYS A 278 13.19 31.15 8.16
C LYS A 278 14.05 32.18 8.95
N PRO A 279 14.07 32.19 10.30
CA PRO A 279 14.92 33.14 11.05
C PRO A 279 16.42 32.91 10.90
N PHE A 280 16.83 31.73 10.44
CA PHE A 280 18.24 31.34 10.29
C PHE A 280 18.77 31.49 8.86
N ILE A 281 17.91 31.79 7.88
CA ILE A 281 18.31 32.03 6.50
C ILE A 281 18.66 33.51 6.34
N LYS A 282 19.91 33.79 6.03
CA LYS A 282 20.38 35.16 5.80
C LYS A 282 19.71 35.76 4.55
N PRO A 283 19.41 37.08 4.51
CA PRO A 283 18.82 37.74 3.34
C PRO A 283 19.63 37.57 2.04
N GLU A 284 20.96 37.43 2.16
CA GLU A 284 21.90 37.30 1.03
C GLU A 284 21.94 35.84 0.49
N SER A 285 21.30 34.88 1.16
CA SER A 285 21.26 33.50 0.75
C SER A 285 20.38 33.33 -0.50
N ASP A 286 20.83 32.49 -1.44
CA ASP A 286 20.03 32.05 -2.60
C ASP A 286 18.69 31.36 -2.19
N PHE A 287 18.57 30.94 -0.94
CA PHE A 287 17.38 30.29 -0.38
C PHE A 287 16.47 31.25 0.40
N TYR A 288 16.80 32.55 0.46
CA TYR A 288 15.97 33.51 1.19
C TYR A 288 14.58 33.62 0.55
N GLY A 289 13.54 33.47 1.38
CA GLY A 289 12.15 33.44 0.88
C GLY A 289 11.69 32.10 0.30
N SER A 290 12.58 31.08 0.34
CA SER A 290 12.23 29.70 -0.04
C SER A 290 11.64 28.95 1.16
N GLY A 291 10.82 27.95 0.89
CA GLY A 291 10.24 27.15 1.97
C GLY A 291 9.52 25.91 1.46
N TYR A 292 9.35 24.97 2.36
CA TYR A 292 8.60 23.75 2.10
C TYR A 292 7.71 23.42 3.30
N TYR A 293 6.47 23.04 3.02
CA TYR A 293 5.56 22.47 4.00
C TYR A 293 4.56 21.52 3.34
N PHE A 294 4.03 20.59 4.13
CA PHE A 294 2.86 19.81 3.75
C PHE A 294 1.80 19.82 4.85
N TYR A 295 0.60 19.50 4.48
CA TYR A 295 -0.51 19.30 5.40
C TYR A 295 -1.45 18.20 4.93
N ASP A 296 -2.07 17.52 5.90
CA ASP A 296 -3.04 16.45 5.71
C ASP A 296 -4.29 16.73 6.52
N LEU A 297 -5.42 16.41 5.94
CA LEU A 297 -6.71 16.36 6.59
C LEU A 297 -7.38 15.02 6.29
N ASN A 298 -7.78 14.31 7.32
CA ASN A 298 -8.58 13.10 7.24
C ASN A 298 -9.89 13.32 7.99
N ALA A 299 -11.01 12.94 7.40
CA ALA A 299 -12.30 13.02 8.04
C ALA A 299 -13.12 11.77 7.71
N LYS A 300 -13.82 11.22 8.71
CA LYS A 300 -14.76 10.12 8.49
C LYS A 300 -15.94 10.25 9.43
N MET A 301 -17.11 9.96 8.94
CA MET A 301 -18.34 9.84 9.72
C MET A 301 -19.08 8.57 9.33
N ASN A 302 -19.84 8.04 10.28
CA ASN A 302 -20.70 6.90 10.02
C ASN A 302 -22.03 7.08 10.73
N TYR A 303 -23.06 6.44 10.17
CA TYR A 303 -24.40 6.41 10.74
C TYR A 303 -25.04 5.04 10.52
N GLN A 304 -25.51 4.42 11.60
CA GLN A 304 -26.28 3.18 11.58
C GLN A 304 -27.78 3.52 11.62
N PHE A 305 -28.45 3.37 10.47
CA PHE A 305 -29.90 3.62 10.34
C PHE A 305 -30.71 2.52 10.99
N SER A 306 -30.32 1.26 10.73
CA SER A 306 -30.95 0.04 11.25
C SER A 306 -29.90 -1.00 11.61
N GLU A 307 -30.30 -2.16 12.12
CA GLU A 307 -29.36 -3.29 12.30
C GLU A 307 -28.81 -3.81 10.95
N LYS A 308 -29.54 -3.54 9.85
CA LYS A 308 -29.16 -3.98 8.51
C LYS A 308 -28.40 -2.92 7.71
N ASP A 309 -28.55 -1.64 8.03
CA ASP A 309 -28.07 -0.54 7.19
C ASP A 309 -27.13 0.39 7.93
N ARG A 310 -25.93 0.54 7.38
CA ARG A 310 -24.93 1.50 7.85
C ARG A 310 -24.29 2.22 6.68
N ILE A 311 -24.16 3.53 6.79
CA ILE A 311 -23.44 4.36 5.83
C ILE A 311 -22.17 4.94 6.45
N TYR A 312 -21.20 5.22 5.58
CA TYR A 312 -19.94 5.89 5.90
C TYR A 312 -19.65 6.96 4.85
N LEU A 313 -19.13 8.06 5.30
CA LEU A 313 -18.53 9.09 4.46
C LEU A 313 -17.13 9.34 4.98
N SER A 314 -16.13 9.16 4.13
CA SER A 314 -14.74 9.43 4.47
C SER A 314 -14.06 10.27 3.40
N GLY A 315 -13.06 11.05 3.78
CA GLY A 315 -12.26 11.85 2.88
C GLY A 315 -10.85 12.06 3.39
N TYR A 316 -9.96 12.24 2.44
CA TYR A 316 -8.57 12.61 2.65
C TYR A 316 -8.21 13.77 1.72
N PHE A 317 -7.50 14.74 2.25
CA PHE A 317 -6.90 15.83 1.50
C PHE A 317 -5.48 16.06 2.00
N GLY A 318 -4.50 15.92 1.13
CA GLY A 318 -3.10 16.19 1.43
C GLY A 318 -2.44 17.01 0.33
N ARG A 319 -1.61 17.98 0.72
CA ARG A 319 -0.92 18.85 -0.23
C ARG A 319 0.48 19.16 0.26
N ASP A 320 1.43 19.07 -0.65
CA ASP A 320 2.79 19.56 -0.54
C ASP A 320 2.93 20.89 -1.25
N LYS A 321 3.70 21.81 -0.68
CA LYS A 321 4.07 23.09 -1.31
C LYS A 321 5.55 23.38 -1.10
N PHE A 322 6.27 23.46 -2.19
CA PHE A 322 7.65 23.89 -2.24
C PHE A 322 7.74 25.19 -3.05
N ASN A 323 8.32 26.20 -2.48
CA ASN A 323 8.61 27.47 -3.14
C ASN A 323 10.11 27.74 -3.03
N PHE A 324 10.73 28.02 -4.16
CA PHE A 324 12.11 28.49 -4.25
C PHE A 324 12.12 29.89 -4.84
N ASN A 325 12.85 30.80 -4.21
CA ASN A 325 12.98 32.17 -4.65
C ASN A 325 14.46 32.56 -4.63
N ASN A 326 15.00 32.91 -5.78
CA ASN A 326 16.34 33.48 -5.90
C ASN A 326 16.21 34.93 -6.44
N ALA A 327 16.22 35.88 -5.51
CA ALA A 327 16.03 37.29 -5.85
C ALA A 327 17.17 37.84 -6.74
N ALA A 328 18.42 37.38 -6.55
CA ALA A 328 19.58 37.83 -7.32
C ALA A 328 19.49 37.44 -8.82
N ARG A 329 18.77 36.34 -9.13
CA ARG A 329 18.56 35.86 -10.50
C ARG A 329 17.17 36.15 -11.05
N SER A 330 16.33 36.87 -10.29
CA SER A 330 14.90 37.08 -10.61
C SER A 330 14.17 35.78 -10.94
N PHE A 331 14.58 34.67 -10.27
CA PHE A 331 14.05 33.32 -10.53
C PHE A 331 13.17 32.87 -9.38
N LYS A 332 11.94 32.48 -9.70
CA LYS A 332 11.00 31.88 -8.76
C LYS A 332 10.51 30.57 -9.30
N THR A 333 10.42 29.55 -8.47
CA THR A 333 9.73 28.30 -8.85
C THR A 333 8.87 27.81 -7.71
N GLY A 334 7.68 27.32 -8.06
CA GLY A 334 6.75 26.69 -7.13
C GLY A 334 6.40 25.29 -7.61
N ILE A 335 6.45 24.33 -6.70
CA ILE A 335 6.01 22.98 -6.97
C ILE A 335 4.94 22.63 -5.92
N ASP A 336 3.78 22.17 -6.38
CA ASP A 336 2.76 21.66 -5.49
C ASP A 336 2.17 20.35 -6.02
N TRP A 337 1.93 19.40 -5.12
CA TRP A 337 1.31 18.12 -5.46
C TRP A 337 0.48 17.59 -4.29
N GLY A 338 -0.41 16.64 -4.58
CA GLY A 338 -1.18 15.99 -3.54
C GLY A 338 -2.37 15.20 -4.05
N ASN A 339 -3.03 14.52 -3.12
CA ASN A 339 -4.23 13.73 -3.38
C ASN A 339 -5.45 14.33 -2.66
N SER A 340 -6.60 14.18 -3.29
CA SER A 340 -7.91 14.42 -2.69
C SER A 340 -8.77 13.19 -2.91
N THR A 341 -9.32 12.59 -1.86
CA THR A 341 -10.20 11.44 -1.99
C THR A 341 -11.48 11.66 -1.19
N ALA A 342 -12.58 11.15 -1.72
CA ALA A 342 -13.86 11.07 -1.02
C ALA A 342 -14.49 9.70 -1.28
N THR A 343 -14.95 9.05 -0.22
CA THR A 343 -15.58 7.73 -0.29
C THR A 343 -16.92 7.76 0.42
N PHE A 344 -17.99 7.45 -0.31
CA PHE A 344 -19.28 7.11 0.25
C PHE A 344 -19.46 5.60 0.22
N ARG A 345 -19.88 5.01 1.33
CA ARG A 345 -20.05 3.56 1.47
C ARG A 345 -21.39 3.26 2.13
N TRP A 346 -22.08 2.27 1.59
CA TRP A 346 -23.29 1.70 2.17
C TRP A 346 -23.11 0.20 2.39
N ASN A 347 -23.20 -0.22 3.65
CA ASN A 347 -23.26 -1.61 4.04
C ASN A 347 -24.71 -2.02 4.26
N HIS A 348 -25.11 -3.16 3.65
CA HIS A 348 -26.45 -3.70 3.80
C HIS A 348 -26.42 -5.21 4.07
N VAL A 349 -27.20 -5.64 5.07
CA VAL A 349 -27.40 -7.05 5.43
C VAL A 349 -28.72 -7.50 4.84
N PHE A 350 -28.71 -8.16 3.67
CA PHE A 350 -29.94 -8.67 3.03
C PHE A 350 -30.63 -9.73 3.90
N ASN A 351 -29.84 -10.66 4.38
CA ASN A 351 -30.27 -11.73 5.27
C ASN A 351 -29.10 -12.21 6.13
N LYS A 352 -29.34 -13.21 6.99
CA LYS A 352 -28.34 -13.72 7.93
C LYS A 352 -27.04 -14.23 7.30
N LYS A 353 -27.05 -14.54 5.97
CA LYS A 353 -25.92 -15.10 5.23
C LYS A 353 -25.38 -14.18 4.15
N LEU A 354 -26.11 -13.16 3.72
CA LEU A 354 -25.73 -12.29 2.61
C LEU A 354 -25.55 -10.86 3.09
N PHE A 355 -24.33 -10.38 2.94
CA PHE A 355 -23.89 -9.02 3.23
C PHE A 355 -23.42 -8.34 1.94
N SER A 356 -23.74 -7.06 1.76
CA SER A 356 -23.21 -6.25 0.67
C SER A 356 -22.49 -5.00 1.14
N ASN A 357 -21.58 -4.55 0.31
CA ASN A 357 -20.87 -3.28 0.45
C ASN A 357 -20.88 -2.56 -0.90
N THR A 358 -21.59 -1.44 -0.98
CA THR A 358 -21.59 -0.56 -2.17
C THR A 358 -20.78 0.69 -1.84
N THR A 359 -19.82 1.02 -2.69
CA THR A 359 -18.87 2.11 -2.48
C THR A 359 -18.80 2.98 -3.71
N LEU A 360 -18.96 4.30 -3.53
CA LEU A 360 -18.70 5.33 -4.52
C LEU A 360 -17.46 6.10 -4.09
N VAL A 361 -16.48 6.20 -4.98
CA VAL A 361 -15.19 6.83 -4.69
C VAL A 361 -14.88 7.91 -5.71
N TYR A 362 -14.41 9.04 -5.24
CA TYR A 362 -13.79 10.10 -6.02
C TYR A 362 -12.33 10.23 -5.63
N ASN A 363 -11.40 10.24 -6.61
CA ASN A 363 -9.97 10.48 -6.45
C ASN A 363 -9.53 11.59 -7.38
N ASP A 364 -8.63 12.46 -6.91
CA ASP A 364 -7.96 13.48 -7.72
C ASP A 364 -6.51 13.62 -7.23
N TYR A 365 -5.55 13.16 -8.01
CA TYR A 365 -4.14 13.43 -7.83
C TYR A 365 -3.70 14.51 -8.80
N ARG A 366 -2.97 15.50 -8.31
CA ARG A 366 -2.41 16.59 -9.12
C ARG A 366 -0.99 16.92 -8.73
N PHE A 367 -0.23 17.27 -9.74
CA PHE A 367 1.09 17.85 -9.66
C PHE A 367 1.12 19.11 -10.50
N ASN A 368 1.67 20.21 -9.97
CA ASN A 368 1.90 21.45 -10.67
C ASN A 368 3.31 21.95 -10.38
N LEU A 369 3.99 22.41 -11.44
CA LEU A 369 5.25 23.11 -11.36
C LEU A 369 5.08 24.42 -12.10
N ASN A 370 5.45 25.53 -11.46
CA ASN A 370 5.44 26.86 -12.03
C ASN A 370 6.84 27.46 -11.88
N GLY A 371 7.40 27.95 -12.98
CA GLY A 371 8.66 28.67 -13.00
C GLY A 371 8.44 30.08 -13.55
N GLU A 372 9.10 31.08 -12.96
CA GLU A 372 9.08 32.47 -13.40
C GLU A 372 10.51 33.01 -13.35
N GLN A 373 10.95 33.59 -14.49
CA GLN A 373 12.21 34.29 -14.60
C GLN A 373 12.00 35.56 -15.43
N ASN A 374 12.16 36.71 -14.81
CA ASN A 374 11.80 38.00 -15.41
C ASN A 374 10.34 37.98 -15.90
N ASN A 375 10.12 38.18 -17.21
CA ASN A 375 8.79 38.17 -17.83
C ASN A 375 8.40 36.81 -18.42
N PHE A 376 9.26 35.81 -18.30
CA PHE A 376 9.00 34.46 -18.80
C PHE A 376 8.38 33.59 -17.66
N ARG A 377 7.25 32.94 -17.98
CA ARG A 377 6.60 31.98 -17.08
C ARG A 377 6.46 30.63 -17.77
N LEU A 378 6.74 29.58 -17.03
CA LEU A 378 6.55 28.20 -17.45
C LEU A 378 5.66 27.50 -16.44
N GLY A 379 4.62 26.81 -16.90
CA GLY A 379 3.77 25.95 -16.10
C GLY A 379 3.79 24.52 -16.63
N LEU A 380 3.87 23.55 -15.74
CA LEU A 380 3.70 22.12 -16.03
C LEU A 380 2.67 21.55 -15.07
N SER A 381 1.62 20.92 -15.59
CA SER A 381 0.58 20.28 -14.80
C SER A 381 0.37 18.85 -15.27
N SER A 382 0.22 17.93 -14.29
CA SER A 382 -0.06 16.51 -14.53
C SER A 382 -1.03 16.00 -13.48
N GLY A 383 -1.76 14.93 -13.77
CA GLY A 383 -2.67 14.34 -12.80
C GLY A 383 -3.54 13.20 -13.32
N ILE A 384 -4.27 12.60 -12.39
CA ILE A 384 -5.26 11.57 -12.68
C ILE A 384 -6.45 11.76 -11.77
N ARG A 385 -7.65 11.68 -12.35
CA ARG A 385 -8.92 11.77 -11.65
C ARG A 385 -9.77 10.54 -11.96
N ASP A 386 -10.35 9.95 -10.91
CA ASP A 386 -11.21 8.78 -11.03
C ASP A 386 -12.56 9.01 -10.36
N LEU A 387 -13.58 8.42 -10.96
CA LEU A 387 -14.87 8.18 -10.34
C LEU A 387 -15.12 6.68 -10.38
N ASN A 388 -15.19 6.03 -9.21
CA ASN A 388 -15.33 4.58 -9.09
C ASN A 388 -16.63 4.21 -8.37
N LEU A 389 -17.36 3.24 -8.92
CA LEU A 389 -18.51 2.59 -8.29
C LEU A 389 -18.20 1.10 -8.18
N LYS A 390 -18.33 0.56 -6.98
CA LYS A 390 -18.05 -0.84 -6.66
C LYS A 390 -19.14 -1.40 -5.77
N THR A 391 -19.59 -2.64 -6.05
CA THR A 391 -20.47 -3.38 -5.16
C THR A 391 -19.90 -4.78 -4.96
N ASP A 392 -19.66 -5.12 -3.70
CA ASP A 392 -19.14 -6.41 -3.24
C ASP A 392 -20.21 -7.12 -2.42
N PHE A 393 -20.27 -8.45 -2.56
CA PHE A 393 -21.15 -9.33 -1.79
C PHE A 393 -20.32 -10.39 -1.07
N ASP A 394 -20.55 -10.55 0.25
CA ASP A 394 -20.06 -11.68 1.05
C ASP A 394 -21.26 -12.63 1.29
N TYR A 395 -21.21 -13.85 0.74
CA TYR A 395 -22.24 -14.86 0.90
C TYR A 395 -21.70 -16.07 1.67
N PHE A 396 -22.16 -16.22 2.90
CA PHE A 396 -21.80 -17.30 3.83
C PHE A 396 -22.71 -18.51 3.57
N ILE A 397 -22.43 -19.28 2.51
CA ILE A 397 -23.28 -20.40 2.06
C ILE A 397 -23.37 -21.45 3.16
N THR A 398 -22.20 -21.95 3.60
CA THR A 398 -22.02 -22.93 4.67
C THR A 398 -20.80 -22.55 5.52
N PRO A 399 -20.55 -23.18 6.68
CA PRO A 399 -19.30 -22.96 7.41
C PRO A 399 -18.04 -23.32 6.64
N SER A 400 -18.17 -24.09 5.54
CA SER A 400 -17.05 -24.52 4.68
C SER A 400 -16.90 -23.70 3.41
N HIS A 401 -17.92 -22.95 2.99
CA HIS A 401 -17.93 -22.15 1.77
C HIS A 401 -18.31 -20.71 2.07
N LYS A 402 -17.39 -19.80 1.80
CA LYS A 402 -17.62 -18.37 1.81
C LYS A 402 -17.37 -17.79 0.44
N LEU A 403 -18.47 -17.54 -0.29
CA LEU A 403 -18.42 -16.93 -1.60
C LEU A 403 -18.31 -15.41 -1.48
N LYS A 404 -17.41 -14.82 -2.25
CA LYS A 404 -17.30 -13.37 -2.44
C LYS A 404 -17.37 -13.05 -3.92
N TYR A 405 -18.23 -12.12 -4.31
CA TYR A 405 -18.38 -11.71 -5.70
C TYR A 405 -18.72 -10.23 -5.78
N GLY A 406 -18.47 -9.62 -6.92
CA GLY A 406 -18.75 -8.19 -7.07
C GLY A 406 -18.46 -7.67 -8.46
N ILE A 407 -18.86 -6.42 -8.66
CA ILE A 407 -18.66 -5.65 -9.88
C ILE A 407 -18.04 -4.31 -9.53
N GLN A 408 -17.26 -3.77 -10.47
CA GLN A 408 -16.60 -2.48 -10.34
C GLN A 408 -16.61 -1.77 -11.69
N TYR A 409 -16.87 -0.46 -11.65
CA TYR A 409 -16.73 0.45 -12.77
C TYR A 409 -15.91 1.66 -12.33
N THR A 410 -14.95 2.07 -13.18
CA THR A 410 -14.14 3.27 -12.94
C THR A 410 -14.05 4.10 -14.21
N TYR A 411 -14.39 5.39 -14.11
CA TYR A 411 -14.13 6.38 -15.14
C TYR A 411 -12.86 7.15 -14.80
N HIS A 412 -11.87 7.08 -15.69
CA HIS A 412 -10.57 7.72 -15.53
C HIS A 412 -10.44 8.96 -16.42
N THR A 413 -9.81 10.01 -15.88
CA THR A 413 -9.36 11.17 -16.65
C THR A 413 -7.89 11.42 -16.34
N PHE A 414 -7.04 11.27 -17.34
CA PHE A 414 -5.61 11.54 -17.26
C PHE A 414 -5.32 12.93 -17.80
N LEU A 415 -4.56 13.69 -17.04
CA LEU A 415 -3.97 14.97 -17.40
C LEU A 415 -2.50 14.69 -17.71
N PRO A 416 -2.13 14.47 -18.99
CA PRO A 416 -0.73 14.33 -19.34
C PRO A 416 0.00 15.64 -19.07
N ASN A 417 1.34 15.62 -19.03
CA ASN A 417 2.15 16.81 -18.81
C ASN A 417 1.72 17.95 -19.72
N VAL A 418 0.87 18.83 -19.18
CA VAL A 418 0.42 20.04 -19.89
C VAL A 418 1.42 21.13 -19.62
N VAL A 419 2.21 21.48 -20.64
CA VAL A 419 3.15 22.59 -20.58
C VAL A 419 2.44 23.86 -21.03
N SER A 420 2.50 24.91 -20.24
CA SER A 420 2.08 26.26 -20.62
C SER A 420 3.24 27.22 -20.44
N GLY A 421 3.37 28.21 -21.33
CA GLY A 421 4.38 29.23 -21.20
C GLY A 421 3.79 30.59 -21.55
N SER A 422 4.34 31.64 -20.96
CA SER A 422 4.06 33.02 -21.40
C SER A 422 5.32 33.87 -21.35
N GLN A 423 5.44 34.77 -22.27
CA GLN A 423 6.44 35.83 -22.27
C GLN A 423 5.73 37.14 -22.50
N ASP A 424 5.81 38.06 -21.52
CA ASP A 424 5.02 39.29 -21.49
C ASP A 424 3.50 38.98 -21.62
N SER A 425 2.84 39.50 -22.65
CA SER A 425 1.42 39.26 -22.95
C SER A 425 1.15 38.07 -23.88
N VAL A 426 2.20 37.44 -24.42
CA VAL A 426 2.06 36.28 -25.33
C VAL A 426 2.00 35.00 -24.55
N VAL A 427 0.89 34.25 -24.67
CA VAL A 427 0.68 32.95 -24.00
C VAL A 427 0.94 31.84 -25.02
N PHE A 428 1.86 30.94 -24.66
CA PHE A 428 2.14 29.72 -25.40
C PHE A 428 1.47 28.58 -24.65
N SER A 429 0.40 28.05 -25.18
CA SER A 429 -0.21 26.82 -24.66
C SER A 429 -0.25 25.81 -25.78
N PRO A 430 0.26 24.59 -25.62
CA PRO A 430 0.10 23.59 -26.67
C PRO A 430 -1.39 23.37 -26.90
N ALA A 431 -1.86 23.71 -28.08
CA ALA A 431 -3.29 23.59 -28.46
C ALA A 431 -3.86 22.15 -28.32
N ASN A 432 -3.01 21.15 -28.06
CA ASN A 432 -3.33 19.73 -28.12
C ASN A 432 -2.91 18.90 -26.91
N ALA A 433 -2.76 19.47 -25.71
CA ALA A 433 -2.62 18.66 -24.51
C ALA A 433 -3.98 17.99 -24.19
N SER A 434 -4.33 16.98 -24.99
CA SER A 434 -5.63 16.30 -24.88
C SER A 434 -5.66 15.41 -23.65
N LYS A 435 -6.61 15.67 -22.75
CA LYS A 435 -6.95 14.76 -21.67
C LYS A 435 -7.25 13.39 -22.25
N LYS A 436 -6.60 12.35 -21.74
CA LYS A 436 -6.95 10.96 -22.08
C LYS A 436 -8.02 10.48 -21.12
N ARG A 437 -9.02 9.76 -21.63
CA ARG A 437 -10.14 9.24 -20.85
C ARG A 437 -10.25 7.74 -21.05
N ALA A 438 -10.69 7.04 -20.02
CA ALA A 438 -10.91 5.61 -20.12
C ALA A 438 -12.02 5.13 -19.18
N ASN A 439 -12.66 4.03 -19.59
CA ASN A 439 -13.58 3.26 -18.77
C ASN A 439 -12.90 1.95 -18.38
N GLU A 440 -12.89 1.61 -17.10
CA GLU A 440 -12.45 0.31 -16.58
C GLU A 440 -13.62 -0.41 -15.94
N TYR A 441 -13.87 -1.65 -16.38
CA TYR A 441 -14.90 -2.54 -15.87
C TYR A 441 -14.24 -3.76 -15.28
N ALA A 442 -14.80 -4.28 -14.19
CA ALA A 442 -14.39 -5.55 -13.66
C ALA A 442 -15.54 -6.29 -12.99
N ALA A 443 -15.50 -7.60 -13.07
CA ALA A 443 -16.36 -8.51 -12.33
C ALA A 443 -15.51 -9.64 -11.76
N TYR A 444 -15.85 -10.12 -10.57
CA TYR A 444 -15.10 -11.18 -9.94
C TYR A 444 -16.00 -12.10 -9.11
N ILE A 445 -15.53 -13.34 -8.96
CA ILE A 445 -16.09 -14.33 -8.05
C ILE A 445 -14.95 -15.11 -7.41
N GLN A 446 -15.07 -15.43 -6.13
CA GLN A 446 -14.08 -16.14 -5.33
C GLN A 446 -14.77 -16.97 -4.27
N ASP A 447 -14.28 -18.19 -4.02
CA ASP A 447 -14.72 -19.02 -2.90
C ASP A 447 -13.56 -19.33 -1.95
N ASP A 448 -13.82 -19.19 -0.66
CA ASP A 448 -12.99 -19.71 0.43
C ASP A 448 -13.57 -21.05 0.86
N TRP A 449 -12.97 -22.17 0.40
CA TRP A 449 -13.43 -23.51 0.63
C TRP A 449 -12.58 -24.28 1.64
N ASP A 450 -13.19 -24.58 2.79
CA ASP A 450 -12.64 -25.52 3.77
C ASP A 450 -13.03 -26.96 3.37
N ILE A 451 -12.21 -27.61 2.52
CA ILE A 451 -12.45 -28.95 2.02
C ILE A 451 -12.52 -29.95 3.18
N ASN A 452 -11.55 -29.86 4.09
CA ASN A 452 -11.52 -30.60 5.34
C ASN A 452 -10.63 -29.88 6.37
N SER A 453 -10.39 -30.48 7.55
CA SER A 453 -9.55 -29.89 8.59
C SER A 453 -8.11 -29.62 8.16
N LYS A 454 -7.58 -30.37 7.17
CA LYS A 454 -6.20 -30.23 6.69
C LYS A 454 -6.10 -29.36 5.44
N ILE A 455 -7.09 -29.32 4.57
CA ILE A 455 -7.02 -28.67 3.27
C ILE A 455 -8.00 -27.51 3.20
N LYS A 456 -7.48 -26.35 2.88
CA LYS A 456 -8.27 -25.15 2.56
C LYS A 456 -7.82 -24.59 1.20
N LEU A 457 -8.77 -24.31 0.33
CA LEU A 457 -8.58 -23.75 -1.00
C LEU A 457 -9.29 -22.39 -1.07
N ASN A 458 -8.57 -21.36 -1.48
CA ASN A 458 -9.14 -20.10 -1.92
C ASN A 458 -8.91 -20.00 -3.41
N TYR A 459 -9.96 -19.90 -4.19
CA TYR A 459 -9.86 -19.81 -5.65
C TYR A 459 -10.90 -18.84 -6.19
N GLY A 460 -10.56 -18.21 -7.30
CA GLY A 460 -11.44 -17.22 -7.91
C GLY A 460 -10.93 -16.77 -9.27
N ILE A 461 -11.78 -16.03 -9.94
CA ILE A 461 -11.49 -15.41 -11.21
C ILE A 461 -12.00 -13.98 -11.22
N ARG A 462 -11.21 -13.09 -11.80
CA ARG A 462 -11.61 -11.73 -12.13
C ARG A 462 -11.55 -11.55 -13.64
N PHE A 463 -12.55 -10.94 -14.22
CA PHE A 463 -12.53 -10.42 -15.57
C PHE A 463 -12.37 -8.89 -15.47
N SER A 464 -11.49 -8.32 -16.27
CA SER A 464 -11.35 -6.88 -16.38
C SER A 464 -11.32 -6.45 -17.85
N ARG A 465 -11.86 -5.24 -18.12
CA ARG A 465 -11.86 -4.60 -19.42
C ARG A 465 -11.56 -3.12 -19.26
N PHE A 466 -10.70 -2.61 -20.14
CA PHE A 466 -10.29 -1.22 -20.17
C PHE A 466 -10.48 -0.67 -21.59
N ASP A 467 -11.29 0.38 -21.71
CA ASP A 467 -11.59 1.04 -22.96
C ASP A 467 -11.04 2.47 -22.93
N GLN A 468 -9.99 2.75 -23.70
CA GLN A 468 -9.60 4.12 -23.97
C GLN A 468 -10.70 4.78 -24.83
N VAL A 469 -11.16 5.97 -24.43
CA VAL A 469 -12.26 6.65 -25.13
C VAL A 469 -11.89 8.07 -25.56
N GLY A 470 -12.48 8.55 -26.66
CA GLY A 470 -12.35 9.92 -27.17
C GLY A 470 -13.03 10.98 -26.25
N ALA A 471 -12.88 12.26 -26.52
CA ALA A 471 -12.28 12.86 -27.74
C ALA A 471 -10.77 12.65 -27.83
N TYR A 472 -10.32 12.08 -28.93
CA TYR A 472 -8.91 11.81 -29.19
C TYR A 472 -8.62 11.80 -30.68
N THR A 473 -7.47 12.32 -31.11
CA THR A 473 -6.99 12.22 -32.49
C THR A 473 -5.72 11.37 -32.53
N SER A 474 -5.78 10.27 -33.24
CA SER A 474 -4.63 9.41 -33.51
C SER A 474 -3.96 9.87 -34.81
N TYR A 475 -2.63 9.91 -34.83
CA TYR A 475 -1.85 10.26 -36.00
C TYR A 475 -1.01 9.06 -36.46
N LYS A 476 -1.10 8.72 -37.74
CA LYS A 476 -0.09 7.88 -38.38
C LYS A 476 1.12 8.75 -38.73
N LYS A 477 2.30 8.19 -38.63
CA LYS A 477 3.56 8.86 -38.92
C LYS A 477 4.37 8.02 -39.90
N ASP A 478 5.10 8.71 -40.77
CA ASP A 478 6.12 8.10 -41.67
C ASP A 478 7.39 7.74 -40.88
N VAL A 479 8.38 7.19 -41.58
CA VAL A 479 9.69 6.81 -41.03
C VAL A 479 10.50 7.99 -40.48
N ASN A 480 10.17 9.20 -40.92
CA ASN A 480 10.80 10.45 -40.50
C ASN A 480 10.05 11.11 -39.32
N GLY A 481 8.92 10.51 -38.87
CA GLY A 481 8.09 11.03 -37.80
C GLY A 481 7.07 12.09 -38.22
N ASN A 482 6.90 12.36 -39.52
CA ASN A 482 5.91 13.31 -40.04
C ASN A 482 4.52 12.70 -40.00
N LYS A 483 3.51 13.50 -39.65
CA LYS A 483 2.11 13.09 -39.65
C LYS A 483 1.62 12.90 -41.08
N THR A 484 1.20 11.68 -41.43
CA THR A 484 0.72 11.32 -42.77
C THR A 484 -0.78 11.18 -42.84
N ASP A 485 -1.42 10.79 -41.75
CA ASP A 485 -2.87 10.55 -41.68
C ASP A 485 -3.36 10.75 -40.24
N SER A 486 -4.64 11.00 -40.06
CA SER A 486 -5.26 11.14 -38.76
C SER A 486 -6.62 10.48 -38.66
N THR A 487 -6.91 9.88 -37.52
CA THR A 487 -8.23 9.34 -37.19
C THR A 487 -8.77 10.09 -35.99
N VAL A 488 -9.92 10.73 -36.16
CA VAL A 488 -10.60 11.50 -35.11
C VAL A 488 -11.66 10.62 -34.43
N TYR A 489 -11.56 10.48 -33.12
CA TYR A 489 -12.55 9.79 -32.29
C TYR A 489 -13.34 10.85 -31.50
N GLY A 490 -14.66 10.86 -31.67
CA GLY A 490 -15.56 11.75 -30.94
C GLY A 490 -15.65 11.41 -29.45
N PRO A 491 -16.30 12.27 -28.63
CA PRO A 491 -16.48 12.02 -27.21
C PRO A 491 -17.16 10.66 -26.95
N GLY A 492 -16.56 9.83 -26.09
CA GLY A 492 -17.10 8.51 -25.71
C GLY A 492 -16.86 7.39 -26.74
N GLN A 493 -16.38 7.66 -27.95
CA GLN A 493 -16.01 6.62 -28.91
C GLN A 493 -14.81 5.82 -28.41
N ILE A 494 -14.86 4.50 -28.53
CA ILE A 494 -13.76 3.61 -28.15
C ILE A 494 -12.61 3.78 -29.15
N VAL A 495 -11.45 4.14 -28.62
CA VAL A 495 -10.18 4.25 -29.35
C VAL A 495 -9.46 2.90 -29.38
N GLN A 496 -9.35 2.28 -28.21
CA GLN A 496 -8.70 1.00 -28.00
C GLN A 496 -9.34 0.27 -26.83
N SER A 497 -9.48 -1.05 -26.95
CA SER A 497 -10.04 -1.90 -25.91
C SER A 497 -9.07 -3.01 -25.55
N TYR A 498 -8.94 -3.30 -24.26
CA TYR A 498 -8.18 -4.42 -23.72
C TYR A 498 -9.04 -5.16 -22.69
N SER A 499 -8.94 -6.48 -22.67
CA SER A 499 -9.64 -7.28 -21.67
C SER A 499 -8.85 -8.54 -21.31
N GLY A 500 -9.17 -9.13 -20.16
CA GLY A 500 -8.54 -10.38 -19.78
C GLY A 500 -9.12 -10.99 -18.51
N PHE A 501 -8.84 -12.30 -18.37
CA PHE A 501 -9.17 -13.07 -17.17
C PHE A 501 -7.97 -13.14 -16.25
N GLU A 502 -8.21 -13.01 -14.97
CA GLU A 502 -7.22 -13.03 -13.90
C GLU A 502 -7.53 -14.17 -12.91
N PRO A 503 -7.19 -15.44 -13.27
CA PRO A 503 -7.38 -16.60 -12.38
C PRO A 503 -6.42 -16.50 -11.19
N ARG A 504 -6.89 -16.96 -10.03
CA ARG A 504 -6.16 -16.94 -8.75
C ARG A 504 -6.52 -18.16 -7.93
N ALA A 505 -5.52 -18.77 -7.33
CA ALA A 505 -5.73 -19.87 -6.41
C ALA A 505 -4.66 -19.90 -5.34
N THR A 506 -5.07 -20.20 -4.11
CA THR A 506 -4.15 -20.48 -3.00
C THR A 506 -4.64 -21.71 -2.26
N LEU A 507 -3.74 -22.67 -2.09
CA LEU A 507 -3.97 -23.91 -1.36
C LEU A 507 -3.20 -23.86 -0.04
N ARG A 508 -3.84 -24.28 1.04
CA ARG A 508 -3.19 -24.53 2.33
C ARG A 508 -3.36 -26.01 2.69
N TYR A 509 -2.27 -26.67 3.02
CA TYR A 509 -2.22 -28.00 3.61
C TYR A 509 -1.70 -27.90 5.05
N ALA A 510 -2.54 -28.21 6.03
CA ALA A 510 -2.13 -28.28 7.45
C ALA A 510 -1.39 -29.61 7.67
N ILE A 511 -0.11 -29.51 8.03
CA ILE A 511 0.68 -30.67 8.47
C ILE A 511 0.20 -31.10 9.86
N ASN A 512 0.02 -30.10 10.74
CA ASN A 512 -0.55 -30.25 12.07
C ASN A 512 -1.18 -28.90 12.51
N GLU A 513 -1.61 -28.78 13.76
CA GLU A 513 -2.27 -27.57 14.28
C GLU A 513 -1.39 -26.31 14.25
N VAL A 514 -0.07 -26.46 14.27
CA VAL A 514 0.89 -25.36 14.39
C VAL A 514 1.76 -25.17 13.15
N SER A 515 1.57 -25.99 12.12
CA SER A 515 2.33 -25.87 10.89
C SER A 515 1.51 -26.16 9.64
N SER A 516 1.79 -25.43 8.55
CA SER A 516 1.14 -25.60 7.26
C SER A 516 2.10 -25.31 6.10
N PHE A 517 1.82 -25.95 4.98
CA PHE A 517 2.39 -25.65 3.69
C PHE A 517 1.34 -24.93 2.82
N LYS A 518 1.77 -23.92 2.07
CA LYS A 518 0.87 -23.16 1.20
C LYS A 518 1.46 -23.02 -0.19
N LEU A 519 0.59 -23.04 -1.19
CA LEU A 519 0.90 -22.79 -2.60
C LEU A 519 -0.02 -21.71 -3.11
N GLY A 520 0.47 -20.86 -4.01
CA GLY A 520 -0.32 -19.80 -4.60
C GLY A 520 0.07 -19.53 -6.05
N VAL A 521 -0.94 -19.24 -6.87
CA VAL A 521 -0.79 -18.74 -8.22
C VAL A 521 -1.74 -17.58 -8.45
N THR A 522 -1.24 -16.50 -9.07
CA THR A 522 -2.06 -15.35 -9.43
C THR A 522 -1.64 -14.81 -10.79
N ARG A 523 -2.63 -14.48 -11.61
CA ARG A 523 -2.47 -13.65 -12.80
C ARG A 523 -3.06 -12.28 -12.53
N ASN A 524 -2.34 -11.21 -12.90
CA ASN A 524 -2.79 -9.83 -12.71
C ASN A 524 -2.58 -9.03 -14.00
N LEU A 525 -3.51 -8.09 -14.26
CA LEU A 525 -3.46 -7.10 -15.33
C LEU A 525 -3.33 -5.70 -14.74
N GLN A 526 -2.60 -4.82 -15.42
CA GLN A 526 -2.47 -3.42 -15.04
C GLN A 526 -2.65 -2.54 -16.27
N TYR A 527 -3.57 -1.56 -16.17
CA TYR A 527 -3.93 -0.66 -17.27
C TYR A 527 -3.42 0.77 -17.06
N ILE A 528 -2.99 1.10 -15.86
CA ILE A 528 -2.50 2.43 -15.47
C ILE A 528 -1.07 2.30 -14.99
N HIS A 529 -0.15 3.02 -15.63
CA HIS A 529 1.29 2.87 -15.45
C HIS A 529 1.92 4.19 -14.98
N LEU A 530 2.95 4.11 -14.13
CA LEU A 530 3.80 5.24 -13.80
C LEU A 530 5.15 5.04 -14.49
N VAL A 531 5.48 5.96 -15.38
CA VAL A 531 6.77 5.92 -16.09
C VAL A 531 7.71 6.91 -15.42
N THR A 532 8.83 6.41 -14.90
CA THR A 532 9.83 7.20 -14.19
C THR A 532 11.18 7.15 -14.89
N ASN A 533 11.83 8.28 -14.98
CA ASN A 533 13.22 8.39 -15.46
C ASN A 533 14.24 8.43 -14.33
N ALA A 534 13.80 8.48 -13.07
CA ALA A 534 14.63 8.58 -11.89
C ALA A 534 14.80 7.23 -11.17
N ALA A 535 15.79 7.13 -10.29
CA ALA A 535 15.99 5.97 -9.42
C ALA A 535 14.93 5.84 -8.33
N SER A 536 14.21 6.92 -8.01
CA SER A 536 13.11 7.00 -7.06
C SER A 536 11.89 7.63 -7.72
N THR A 537 10.69 7.28 -7.25
CA THR A 537 9.47 7.92 -7.72
C THR A 537 9.45 9.38 -7.29
N LEU A 538 9.19 10.24 -8.24
CA LEU A 538 9.07 11.68 -8.04
C LEU A 538 7.63 12.13 -8.33
N PRO A 539 7.16 13.23 -7.75
CA PRO A 539 5.86 13.80 -8.11
C PRO A 539 5.73 14.17 -9.59
N THR A 540 6.87 14.39 -10.26
CA THR A 540 6.98 14.70 -11.71
C THR A 540 6.80 13.48 -12.61
N ASP A 541 6.80 12.26 -12.08
CA ASP A 541 6.61 11.03 -12.84
C ASP A 541 5.22 10.99 -13.49
N LEU A 542 5.15 10.42 -14.68
CA LEU A 542 3.97 10.49 -15.51
C LEU A 542 3.06 9.26 -15.34
N TRP A 543 1.82 9.48 -14.93
CA TRP A 543 0.77 8.50 -14.99
C TRP A 543 0.16 8.40 -16.39
N VAL A 544 0.26 7.24 -17.01
CA VAL A 544 -0.24 6.98 -18.37
C VAL A 544 -1.22 5.79 -18.38
N PRO A 545 -2.33 5.90 -19.13
CA PRO A 545 -3.21 4.75 -19.36
C PRO A 545 -2.63 3.80 -20.41
N SER A 546 -3.20 2.61 -20.49
CA SER A 546 -3.09 1.79 -21.68
C SER A 546 -3.80 2.45 -22.85
N THR A 547 -3.11 2.51 -24.00
CA THR A 547 -3.53 3.21 -25.22
C THR A 547 -3.26 2.36 -26.45
N LEU A 548 -3.47 2.89 -27.67
CA LEU A 548 -3.06 2.23 -28.90
C LEU A 548 -1.59 1.78 -28.90
N ARG A 549 -0.71 2.52 -28.20
CA ARG A 549 0.75 2.25 -28.12
C ARG A 549 1.13 1.52 -26.84
N VAL A 550 0.50 1.85 -25.74
CA VAL A 550 0.82 1.33 -24.40
C VAL A 550 -0.09 0.14 -24.09
N ARG A 551 0.44 -1.08 -24.22
CA ARG A 551 -0.30 -2.30 -23.89
C ARG A 551 -0.40 -2.48 -22.38
N PRO A 552 -1.45 -3.14 -21.86
CA PRO A 552 -1.53 -3.52 -20.46
C PRO A 552 -0.34 -4.37 -20.04
N GLN A 553 0.19 -4.09 -18.86
CA GLN A 553 1.16 -4.98 -18.25
C GLN A 553 0.47 -6.23 -17.69
N VAL A 554 1.14 -7.37 -17.79
CA VAL A 554 0.63 -8.66 -17.31
C VAL A 554 1.66 -9.28 -16.39
N SER A 555 1.23 -9.88 -15.28
CA SER A 555 2.11 -10.69 -14.44
C SER A 555 1.49 -12.03 -14.09
N TRP A 556 2.35 -13.05 -14.02
CA TRP A 556 2.08 -14.30 -13.34
C TRP A 556 3.00 -14.42 -12.14
N GLN A 557 2.44 -14.77 -10.98
CA GLN A 557 3.21 -15.02 -9.77
C GLN A 557 2.87 -16.38 -9.21
N TYR A 558 3.89 -17.19 -8.99
CA TYR A 558 3.87 -18.48 -8.32
C TYR A 558 4.58 -18.33 -6.98
N ALA A 559 4.02 -18.91 -5.93
CA ALA A 559 4.64 -18.86 -4.62
C ALA A 559 4.36 -20.15 -3.84
N ALA A 560 5.33 -20.54 -3.02
CA ALA A 560 5.25 -21.66 -2.09
C ALA A 560 5.79 -21.23 -0.74
N GLY A 561 5.20 -21.72 0.37
CA GLY A 561 5.68 -21.32 1.70
C GLY A 561 5.37 -22.34 2.76
N TYR A 562 6.29 -22.44 3.74
CA TYR A 562 6.12 -23.20 4.96
C TYR A 562 5.96 -22.24 6.14
N PHE A 563 4.93 -22.48 6.94
CA PHE A 563 4.52 -21.64 8.06
C PHE A 563 4.46 -22.47 9.33
N LYS A 564 5.06 -21.97 10.41
CA LYS A 564 5.08 -22.67 11.69
C LYS A 564 5.04 -21.71 12.87
N ASN A 565 4.23 -22.05 13.87
CA ASN A 565 4.16 -21.37 15.16
C ASN A 565 4.86 -22.18 16.23
N PHE A 566 5.65 -21.53 17.08
CA PHE A 566 6.39 -22.15 18.18
C PHE A 566 5.91 -21.59 19.53
N ASN A 567 6.19 -22.33 20.61
CA ASN A 567 5.96 -21.92 22.00
C ASN A 567 4.55 -21.33 22.23
N ASN A 568 3.51 -22.13 21.93
CA ASN A 568 2.12 -21.73 22.06
C ASN A 568 1.77 -20.42 21.33
N GLY A 569 2.33 -20.23 20.10
CA GLY A 569 2.14 -19.04 19.30
C GLY A 569 2.86 -17.81 19.84
N MET A 570 3.96 -17.99 20.59
CA MET A 570 4.87 -16.89 20.94
C MET A 570 5.68 -16.42 19.73
N PHE A 571 6.07 -17.36 18.87
CA PHE A 571 6.80 -17.11 17.65
C PHE A 571 5.96 -17.55 16.44
N GLU A 572 5.78 -16.66 15.50
CA GLU A 572 5.23 -16.90 14.17
C GLU A 572 6.39 -16.90 13.17
N THR A 573 6.52 -17.97 12.39
CA THR A 573 7.61 -18.08 11.41
C THR A 573 7.10 -18.47 10.05
N SER A 574 7.76 -17.98 9.00
CA SER A 574 7.54 -18.45 7.63
C SER A 574 8.83 -18.43 6.83
N ILE A 575 8.90 -19.35 5.87
CA ILE A 575 9.81 -19.30 4.74
C ILE A 575 8.98 -19.39 3.48
N GLU A 576 9.13 -18.40 2.59
CA GLU A 576 8.36 -18.31 1.35
C GLU A 576 9.33 -18.20 0.18
N ALA A 577 9.06 -18.92 -0.91
CA ALA A 577 9.75 -18.76 -2.19
C ALA A 577 8.76 -18.29 -3.24
N TYR A 578 9.22 -17.47 -4.19
CA TYR A 578 8.37 -16.98 -5.27
C TYR A 578 9.12 -16.91 -6.61
N TYR A 579 8.35 -17.02 -7.68
CA TYR A 579 8.76 -16.72 -9.05
C TYR A 579 7.67 -15.87 -9.72
N LYS A 580 8.07 -14.76 -10.34
CA LYS A 580 7.16 -13.81 -10.98
C LYS A 580 7.66 -13.44 -12.37
N THR A 581 6.76 -13.47 -13.37
CA THR A 581 6.99 -12.95 -14.71
C THR A 581 6.19 -11.66 -14.91
N MET A 582 6.72 -10.76 -15.73
CA MET A 582 6.12 -9.47 -16.04
C MET A 582 6.31 -9.19 -17.53
N GLU A 583 5.21 -8.97 -18.25
CA GLU A 583 5.18 -8.65 -19.66
C GLU A 583 4.81 -7.18 -19.89
N ASN A 584 5.14 -6.64 -21.06
CA ASN A 584 4.87 -5.27 -21.48
C ASN A 584 5.38 -4.22 -20.47
N GLN A 585 6.54 -4.48 -19.86
CA GLN A 585 7.18 -3.51 -18.97
C GLN A 585 7.57 -2.27 -19.79
N ILE A 586 7.50 -1.09 -19.19
CA ILE A 586 7.71 0.20 -19.86
C ILE A 586 8.95 0.85 -19.28
N GLU A 587 9.82 1.36 -20.16
CA GLU A 587 10.96 2.21 -19.84
C GLU A 587 11.04 3.33 -20.89
N TYR A 588 11.79 4.39 -20.59
CA TYR A 588 12.17 5.37 -21.63
C TYR A 588 13.30 4.81 -22.49
N LYS A 589 13.33 5.22 -23.76
CA LYS A 589 14.46 4.93 -24.65
C LYS A 589 15.76 5.53 -24.11
N GLU A 590 16.91 4.99 -24.50
CA GLU A 590 18.22 5.52 -24.14
C GLU A 590 18.37 6.98 -24.61
N GLY A 591 18.95 7.83 -23.75
CA GLY A 591 19.14 9.26 -24.05
C GLY A 591 17.85 10.10 -24.02
N TYR A 592 16.74 9.58 -23.44
CA TYR A 592 15.52 10.36 -23.29
C TYR A 592 15.77 11.68 -22.56
N THR A 593 15.30 12.76 -23.14
CA THR A 593 15.20 14.08 -22.52
C THR A 593 13.77 14.57 -22.61
N PRO A 594 13.20 15.15 -21.54
CA PRO A 594 11.85 15.69 -21.57
C PRO A 594 11.66 16.67 -22.73
N SER A 595 10.58 16.51 -23.48
CA SER A 595 10.25 17.35 -24.62
C SER A 595 8.74 17.67 -24.62
N LEU A 596 8.31 18.59 -25.51
CA LEU A 596 6.89 18.93 -25.70
C LEU A 596 6.12 17.90 -26.55
N LYS A 597 6.77 16.82 -27.01
CA LYS A 597 6.14 15.73 -27.76
C LYS A 597 5.30 14.83 -26.84
N ASP A 598 4.45 14.00 -27.44
CA ASP A 598 3.74 12.96 -26.67
C ASP A 598 4.78 12.00 -26.06
N PRO A 599 4.87 11.88 -24.72
CA PRO A 599 5.87 11.04 -24.07
C PRO A 599 5.76 9.55 -24.45
N GLU A 600 4.59 9.08 -24.94
CA GLU A 600 4.45 7.70 -25.41
C GLU A 600 5.32 7.37 -26.63
N GLU A 601 5.82 8.37 -27.35
CA GLU A 601 6.75 8.18 -28.48
C GLU A 601 8.15 7.78 -28.04
N ASP A 602 8.48 8.04 -26.79
CA ASP A 602 9.78 7.76 -26.19
C ASP A 602 9.77 6.50 -25.30
N PHE A 603 8.64 5.76 -25.28
CA PHE A 603 8.54 4.51 -24.53
C PHE A 603 9.04 3.32 -25.33
N VAL A 604 9.73 2.44 -24.63
CA VAL A 604 10.13 1.12 -25.12
C VAL A 604 9.51 0.03 -24.23
N PHE A 605 9.26 -1.13 -24.81
CA PHE A 605 8.52 -2.20 -24.17
C PHE A 605 9.36 -3.46 -24.04
N GLY A 606 9.26 -4.12 -22.91
CA GLY A 606 10.04 -5.29 -22.61
C GLY A 606 9.37 -6.24 -21.64
N ARG A 607 10.16 -7.16 -21.13
CA ARG A 607 9.73 -8.14 -20.13
C ARG A 607 10.64 -8.13 -18.91
N GLY A 608 10.11 -8.58 -17.78
CA GLY A 608 10.87 -8.74 -16.56
C GLY A 608 10.53 -10.05 -15.87
N TRP A 609 11.38 -10.49 -14.98
CA TRP A 609 11.13 -11.59 -14.06
C TRP A 609 11.86 -11.37 -12.75
N SER A 610 11.30 -11.95 -11.70
CA SER A 610 11.86 -11.85 -10.36
C SER A 610 11.62 -13.15 -9.60
N TYR A 611 12.60 -13.56 -8.80
CA TYR A 611 12.49 -14.72 -7.93
C TYR A 611 13.30 -14.52 -6.65
N GLY A 612 12.89 -15.22 -5.60
CA GLY A 612 13.57 -15.09 -4.32
C GLY A 612 12.97 -15.93 -3.22
N THR A 613 13.64 -15.87 -2.06
CA THR A 613 13.22 -16.51 -0.82
C THR A 613 13.11 -15.46 0.28
N GLU A 614 12.06 -15.55 1.08
CA GLU A 614 11.75 -14.66 2.19
C GLU A 614 11.70 -15.48 3.48
N LEU A 615 12.46 -15.07 4.50
CA LEU A 615 12.40 -15.63 5.85
C LEU A 615 11.80 -14.59 6.79
N PHE A 616 10.84 -14.99 7.59
CA PHE A 616 10.20 -14.15 8.60
C PHE A 616 10.13 -14.86 9.94
N ILE A 617 10.57 -14.20 10.99
CA ILE A 617 10.50 -14.67 12.38
C ILE A 617 9.92 -13.52 13.21
N ASN A 618 8.73 -13.70 13.77
CA ASN A 618 8.02 -12.68 14.54
C ASN A 618 7.74 -13.17 15.96
N LYS A 619 8.30 -12.49 16.94
CA LYS A 619 8.02 -12.72 18.36
C LYS A 619 6.92 -11.77 18.83
N VAL A 620 5.74 -12.32 19.11
CA VAL A 620 4.50 -11.55 19.34
C VAL A 620 4.08 -11.39 20.80
N LYS A 621 4.75 -12.07 21.74
CA LYS A 621 4.39 -12.07 23.17
C LYS A 621 5.59 -11.81 24.08
N GLY A 622 5.31 -11.26 25.29
CA GLY A 622 6.29 -10.98 26.33
C GLY A 622 6.78 -9.54 26.30
N ARG A 623 7.67 -9.20 27.24
CA ARG A 623 8.26 -7.84 27.33
C ARG A 623 9.13 -7.49 26.14
N PHE A 624 9.77 -8.48 25.54
CA PHE A 624 10.54 -8.36 24.30
C PHE A 624 9.69 -8.89 23.15
N THR A 625 9.40 -8.02 22.14
CA THR A 625 8.66 -8.33 20.92
C THR A 625 9.38 -7.75 19.71
N GLY A 626 9.07 -8.25 18.52
CA GLY A 626 9.67 -7.75 17.29
C GLY A 626 9.82 -8.84 16.25
N TRP A 627 10.51 -8.53 15.14
CA TRP A 627 10.68 -9.48 14.05
C TRP A 627 12.02 -9.36 13.37
N ILE A 628 12.39 -10.42 12.69
CA ILE A 628 13.49 -10.50 11.75
C ILE A 628 12.87 -10.84 10.38
N GLY A 629 13.12 -9.99 9.40
CA GLY A 629 12.77 -10.23 8.01
C GLY A 629 14.03 -10.30 7.15
N TYR A 630 14.20 -11.37 6.38
CA TYR A 630 15.30 -11.51 5.46
C TYR A 630 14.79 -11.90 4.08
N THR A 631 15.35 -11.29 3.03
CA THR A 631 15.04 -11.57 1.64
C THR A 631 16.30 -11.78 0.83
N LEU A 632 16.34 -12.89 0.11
CA LEU A 632 17.31 -13.17 -0.92
C LEU A 632 16.58 -13.18 -2.27
N SER A 633 16.94 -12.28 -3.21
CA SER A 633 16.21 -12.24 -4.49
C SER A 633 16.97 -11.64 -5.65
N TRP A 634 16.42 -11.87 -6.84
CA TRP A 634 16.93 -11.41 -8.14
C TRP A 634 15.79 -10.79 -8.94
N THR A 635 16.06 -9.68 -9.63
CA THR A 635 15.10 -8.99 -10.48
C THR A 635 15.78 -8.56 -11.79
N TRP A 636 15.27 -9.07 -12.90
CA TRP A 636 15.81 -8.91 -14.22
C TRP A 636 14.86 -8.17 -15.15
N ARG A 637 15.43 -7.51 -16.15
CA ARG A 637 14.72 -6.85 -17.27
C ARG A 637 15.37 -7.24 -18.57
N LYS A 638 14.56 -7.29 -19.64
CA LYS A 638 15.03 -7.46 -21.02
C LYS A 638 14.12 -6.68 -21.95
N PHE A 639 14.70 -5.73 -22.68
CA PHE A 639 14.05 -4.88 -23.66
C PHE A 639 14.80 -5.03 -25.00
N PRO A 640 14.12 -5.21 -26.14
CA PRO A 640 14.77 -5.26 -27.43
C PRO A 640 15.61 -4.01 -27.74
N ASP A 641 15.06 -2.85 -27.36
CA ASP A 641 15.60 -1.51 -27.71
C ASP A 641 16.55 -0.94 -26.65
N LEU A 642 16.81 -1.65 -25.56
CA LEU A 642 17.73 -1.26 -24.50
C LEU A 642 18.82 -2.30 -24.28
N ASN A 643 20.00 -1.85 -23.85
CA ASN A 643 21.12 -2.71 -23.51
C ASN A 643 21.48 -3.71 -24.65
N LYS A 644 21.30 -3.28 -25.91
CA LYS A 644 21.53 -4.13 -27.12
C LYS A 644 20.69 -5.43 -27.10
N GLY A 645 19.48 -5.38 -26.53
CA GLY A 645 18.59 -6.54 -26.39
C GLY A 645 19.02 -7.57 -25.34
N LYS A 646 20.10 -7.33 -24.58
CA LYS A 646 20.58 -8.22 -23.52
C LYS A 646 19.81 -7.98 -22.22
N GLN A 647 19.68 -9.03 -21.39
CA GLN A 647 19.13 -8.89 -20.05
C GLN A 647 20.03 -8.05 -19.15
N TYR A 648 19.43 -7.34 -18.20
CA TYR A 648 20.12 -6.54 -17.20
C TYR A 648 19.39 -6.56 -15.85
N PRO A 649 20.07 -6.35 -14.72
CA PRO A 649 19.38 -6.24 -13.42
C PRO A 649 18.51 -4.99 -13.38
N SER A 650 17.34 -5.10 -12.75
CA SER A 650 16.54 -3.91 -12.44
C SER A 650 17.32 -2.95 -11.52
N ARG A 651 17.11 -1.63 -11.64
CA ARG A 651 17.79 -0.64 -10.79
C ARG A 651 17.56 -0.83 -9.28
N TYR A 652 16.51 -1.52 -8.88
CA TYR A 652 16.21 -1.87 -7.49
C TYR A 652 16.46 -3.37 -7.19
N ASP A 653 17.25 -4.03 -8.02
CA ASP A 653 17.74 -5.38 -7.72
C ASP A 653 18.73 -5.30 -6.57
N ARG A 654 18.35 -5.85 -5.41
CA ARG A 654 19.19 -6.07 -4.25
C ARG A 654 19.25 -7.55 -3.97
N ARG A 655 20.44 -8.05 -3.71
CA ARG A 655 20.63 -9.48 -3.47
C ARG A 655 20.16 -9.87 -2.07
N HIS A 656 20.63 -9.17 -1.07
CA HIS A 656 20.32 -9.40 0.33
C HIS A 656 19.62 -8.18 0.91
N ASP A 657 18.56 -8.41 1.67
CA ASP A 657 17.83 -7.38 2.40
C ASP A 657 17.43 -7.95 3.78
N LEU A 658 17.85 -7.31 4.86
CA LEU A 658 17.63 -7.73 6.24
C LEU A 658 17.04 -6.58 7.04
N SER A 659 15.99 -6.86 7.78
CA SER A 659 15.40 -5.96 8.77
C SER A 659 15.27 -6.66 10.11
N ILE A 660 15.74 -6.03 11.18
CA ILE A 660 15.58 -6.48 12.55
C ILE A 660 14.88 -5.38 13.32
N VAL A 661 13.72 -5.71 13.84
CA VAL A 661 12.90 -4.79 14.63
C VAL A 661 12.75 -5.35 16.02
N SER A 662 13.03 -4.55 17.04
CA SER A 662 12.87 -4.95 18.42
C SER A 662 12.16 -3.90 19.26
N ASN A 663 11.32 -4.34 20.17
CA ASN A 663 10.67 -3.53 21.19
C ASN A 663 10.86 -4.23 22.54
N TYR A 664 11.31 -3.48 23.55
CA TYR A 664 11.50 -3.98 24.90
C TYR A 664 10.82 -3.08 25.92
N GLU A 665 9.89 -3.65 26.68
CA GLU A 665 9.22 -2.95 27.79
C GLU A 665 10.05 -3.13 29.05
N ILE A 666 10.85 -2.13 29.41
CA ILE A 666 11.66 -2.14 30.61
C ILE A 666 10.76 -2.18 31.85
N ASN A 667 9.77 -1.28 31.87
CA ASN A 667 8.76 -1.19 32.93
C ASN A 667 7.53 -0.40 32.42
N LYS A 668 6.55 -0.13 33.29
CA LYS A 668 5.34 0.64 32.96
C LYS A 668 5.60 2.07 32.44
N LYS A 669 6.77 2.64 32.72
CA LYS A 669 7.13 4.02 32.33
C LYS A 669 7.99 4.06 31.07
N TRP A 670 8.85 3.06 30.86
CA TRP A 670 9.85 3.07 29.82
C TRP A 670 9.74 1.89 28.87
N ARG A 671 9.70 2.22 27.59
CA ARG A 671 9.85 1.27 26.47
C ARG A 671 10.99 1.75 25.58
N VAL A 672 11.83 0.82 25.14
CA VAL A 672 12.87 1.08 24.13
C VAL A 672 12.60 0.26 22.88
N SER A 673 12.95 0.82 21.72
CA SER A 673 12.75 0.14 20.44
C SER A 673 13.96 0.38 19.54
N SER A 674 14.27 -0.58 18.68
CA SER A 674 15.32 -0.43 17.68
C SER A 674 14.89 -1.00 16.33
N ILE A 675 15.44 -0.42 15.27
CA ILE A 675 15.33 -0.90 13.89
C ILE A 675 16.75 -0.98 13.33
N PHE A 676 17.18 -2.16 12.92
CA PHE A 676 18.37 -2.33 12.11
C PHE A 676 17.97 -2.78 10.71
N VAL A 677 18.49 -2.10 9.69
CA VAL A 677 18.31 -2.47 8.30
C VAL A 677 19.66 -2.65 7.62
N TYR A 678 19.73 -3.65 6.75
CA TYR A 678 20.87 -3.89 5.88
C TYR A 678 20.38 -4.29 4.49
N GLY A 679 20.97 -3.73 3.45
CA GLY A 679 20.72 -4.11 2.06
C GLY A 679 21.98 -4.01 1.22
N THR A 680 22.20 -4.99 0.34
CA THR A 680 23.25 -4.85 -0.69
C THR A 680 22.92 -3.68 -1.61
N GLY A 681 23.95 -3.07 -2.20
CA GLY A 681 23.76 -1.87 -3.05
C GLY A 681 22.84 -2.11 -4.24
N ASN A 682 22.07 -1.08 -4.58
CA ASN A 682 21.23 -1.04 -5.77
C ASN A 682 22.10 -1.15 -7.03
N ALA A 683 21.53 -1.71 -8.10
CA ALA A 683 22.16 -1.73 -9.41
C ALA A 683 22.11 -0.33 -10.04
N VAL A 684 23.18 0.09 -10.68
CA VAL A 684 23.35 1.43 -11.25
C VAL A 684 24.20 1.37 -12.52
N SER A 685 23.90 2.28 -13.46
CA SER A 685 24.71 2.49 -14.65
C SER A 685 25.73 3.59 -14.40
N PHE A 686 27.00 3.30 -14.73
CA PHE A 686 28.06 4.30 -14.72
C PHE A 686 28.65 4.46 -16.11
N PRO A 687 29.10 5.68 -16.49
CA PRO A 687 29.92 5.86 -17.70
C PRO A 687 31.21 5.05 -17.57
N GLU A 688 31.53 4.33 -18.63
CA GLU A 688 32.77 3.55 -18.74
C GLU A 688 33.90 4.36 -19.34
N ARG A 689 33.55 5.36 -20.17
CA ARG A 689 34.50 6.21 -20.86
C ARG A 689 34.01 7.64 -20.92
N PHE A 690 34.96 8.55 -20.98
CA PHE A 690 34.75 9.98 -21.24
C PHE A 690 35.60 10.39 -22.43
N TYR A 691 35.02 11.07 -23.41
CA TYR A 691 35.71 11.55 -24.57
C TYR A 691 35.08 12.85 -25.09
N PHE A 692 35.79 13.57 -25.95
CA PHE A 692 35.29 14.82 -26.51
C PHE A 692 34.64 14.59 -27.87
N VAL A 693 33.46 15.18 -28.07
CA VAL A 693 32.78 15.28 -29.36
C VAL A 693 32.50 16.77 -29.63
N GLY A 694 33.10 17.33 -30.66
CA GLY A 694 32.93 18.75 -30.95
C GLY A 694 33.30 19.70 -29.81
N GLY A 695 34.28 19.32 -28.99
CA GLY A 695 34.72 20.10 -27.80
C GLY A 695 33.86 19.90 -26.54
N VAL A 696 32.78 19.13 -26.62
CA VAL A 696 31.93 18.80 -25.46
C VAL A 696 32.33 17.46 -24.87
N LEU A 697 32.54 17.40 -23.55
CA LEU A 697 32.83 16.14 -22.85
C LEU A 697 31.59 15.26 -22.87
N THR A 698 31.70 14.11 -23.52
CA THR A 698 30.65 13.14 -23.71
C THR A 698 30.91 11.90 -22.85
N GLN A 699 29.85 11.30 -22.36
CA GLN A 699 29.88 10.08 -21.52
C GLN A 699 29.43 8.88 -22.34
N GLU A 700 30.20 7.82 -22.34
CA GLU A 700 29.80 6.54 -22.90
C GLU A 700 29.43 5.58 -21.78
N TYR A 701 28.19 5.08 -21.82
CA TYR A 701 27.70 4.10 -20.88
C TYR A 701 27.85 2.68 -21.44
N GLY A 702 28.28 1.77 -20.58
CA GLY A 702 28.34 0.35 -20.90
C GLY A 702 26.98 -0.35 -20.74
N ASN A 703 26.97 -1.52 -20.14
CA ASN A 703 25.73 -2.24 -19.88
C ASN A 703 24.87 -1.53 -18.80
N ILE A 704 23.56 -1.53 -19.01
CA ILE A 704 22.61 -0.92 -18.07
C ILE A 704 22.68 -1.63 -16.72
N ASN A 705 22.78 -0.85 -15.63
CA ASN A 705 22.77 -1.33 -14.24
C ASN A 705 23.87 -2.38 -13.94
N ALA A 706 25.01 -2.29 -14.63
CA ALA A 706 26.13 -3.25 -14.49
C ALA A 706 26.87 -3.13 -13.15
N TYR A 707 26.79 -1.98 -12.50
CA TYR A 707 27.53 -1.69 -11.27
C TYR A 707 26.62 -1.77 -10.05
N ARG A 708 27.23 -1.85 -8.86
CA ARG A 708 26.53 -1.86 -7.57
C ARG A 708 26.98 -0.69 -6.71
N MET A 709 26.01 0.02 -6.14
CA MET A 709 26.29 0.99 -5.10
C MET A 709 26.84 0.30 -3.85
N ARG A 710 27.44 1.06 -2.94
CA ARG A 710 27.84 0.53 -1.62
C ARG A 710 26.62 0.03 -0.85
N ALA A 711 26.83 -0.96 0.03
CA ALA A 711 25.78 -1.50 0.86
C ALA A 711 25.18 -0.42 1.78
N TYR A 712 23.88 -0.44 1.89
CA TYR A 712 23.08 0.40 2.78
C TYR A 712 22.89 -0.31 4.12
N HIS A 713 23.19 0.36 5.23
CA HIS A 713 22.79 -0.12 6.54
C HIS A 713 22.59 1.03 7.53
N ARG A 714 21.67 0.83 8.49
CA ARG A 714 21.30 1.86 9.47
C ARG A 714 20.76 1.21 10.72
N LEU A 715 21.03 1.83 11.86
CA LEU A 715 20.41 1.56 13.15
C LEU A 715 19.64 2.78 13.61
N ASP A 716 18.36 2.59 13.90
CA ASP A 716 17.50 3.61 14.52
C ASP A 716 17.12 3.15 15.92
N LEU A 717 17.10 4.07 16.87
CA LEU A 717 16.78 3.81 18.26
C LEU A 717 15.65 4.73 18.72
N SER A 718 14.81 4.25 19.64
CA SER A 718 13.87 5.13 20.34
C SER A 718 13.63 4.70 21.78
N ALA A 719 13.28 5.69 22.62
CA ALA A 719 12.84 5.49 23.97
C ALA A 719 11.54 6.26 24.20
N THR A 720 10.51 5.55 24.67
CA THR A 720 9.22 6.15 25.02
C THR A 720 9.08 6.22 26.54
N TYR A 721 8.86 7.42 27.05
CA TYR A 721 8.59 7.68 28.47
C TYR A 721 7.10 7.99 28.66
N THR A 722 6.40 7.19 29.44
CA THR A 722 4.99 7.40 29.81
C THR A 722 4.89 7.66 31.30
N PRO A 723 4.69 8.92 31.73
CA PRO A 723 4.52 9.27 33.13
C PRO A 723 3.36 8.49 33.75
N GLN A 724 3.56 7.97 34.96
CA GLN A 724 2.52 7.33 35.77
C GLN A 724 2.09 8.34 36.86
N PRO A 725 0.97 9.05 36.69
CA PRO A 725 0.54 10.05 37.67
C PRO A 725 0.05 9.36 38.95
N LYS A 726 0.40 9.91 40.11
CA LYS A 726 -0.06 9.43 41.42
C LYS A 726 -1.58 9.61 41.61
N LYS A 727 -2.18 10.62 40.97
CA LYS A 727 -3.62 10.88 40.94
C LYS A 727 -4.18 10.61 39.55
N GLN A 728 -5.42 10.12 39.48
CA GLN A 728 -6.12 9.89 38.21
C GLN A 728 -6.30 11.22 37.47
N ARG A 729 -5.70 11.35 36.31
CA ARG A 729 -5.81 12.53 35.43
C ARG A 729 -6.82 12.26 34.31
N LYS A 730 -7.48 13.30 33.82
CA LYS A 730 -8.38 13.22 32.65
C LYS A 730 -7.60 13.05 31.33
N TYR A 731 -6.29 13.14 31.35
CA TYR A 731 -5.43 13.01 30.18
C TYR A 731 -4.25 12.09 30.47
N SER A 732 -3.74 11.47 29.41
CA SER A 732 -2.47 10.72 29.40
C SER A 732 -1.47 11.41 28.49
N THR A 733 -0.19 11.31 28.79
CA THR A 733 0.86 11.90 27.97
C THR A 733 2.04 10.93 27.86
N ASN A 734 2.79 11.05 26.78
CA ASN A 734 4.08 10.39 26.63
C ASN A 734 5.06 11.24 25.85
N TRP A 735 6.35 10.98 26.07
CA TRP A 735 7.47 11.55 25.35
C TRP A 735 8.16 10.44 24.56
N VAL A 736 8.43 10.68 23.29
CA VAL A 736 9.16 9.77 22.41
C VAL A 736 10.45 10.45 22.00
N PHE A 737 11.56 9.87 22.39
CA PHE A 737 12.91 10.27 21.97
C PHE A 737 13.33 9.29 20.89
N SER A 738 13.73 9.78 19.72
CA SER A 738 14.18 8.93 18.61
C SER A 738 15.52 9.40 18.08
N LEU A 739 16.33 8.45 17.65
CA LEU A 739 17.63 8.67 17.07
C LEU A 739 17.69 7.89 15.74
N TYR A 740 17.60 8.59 14.64
CA TYR A 740 17.74 8.04 13.31
C TYR A 740 19.20 7.92 12.95
N ASN A 741 19.61 6.81 12.33
CA ASN A 741 20.99 6.56 11.93
C ASN A 741 22.01 6.74 13.08
N ALA A 742 21.83 5.98 14.17
CA ALA A 742 22.52 6.18 15.46
C ALA A 742 24.06 6.16 15.38
N TYR A 743 24.65 5.50 14.39
CA TYR A 743 26.10 5.50 14.17
C TYR A 743 26.55 6.39 12.99
N SER A 744 25.67 7.29 12.52
CA SER A 744 25.97 8.32 11.51
C SER A 744 26.59 7.80 10.21
N ARG A 745 26.11 6.67 9.71
CA ARG A 745 26.59 6.11 8.43
C ARG A 745 26.16 7.00 7.27
N LEU A 746 27.11 7.39 6.45
CA LEU A 746 26.85 8.11 5.20
C LEU A 746 26.43 7.10 4.12
N ASN A 747 25.14 6.78 4.11
CA ASN A 747 24.55 5.86 3.14
C ASN A 747 24.47 6.49 1.74
N PRO A 748 24.69 5.71 0.66
CA PRO A 748 24.63 6.24 -0.68
C PRO A 748 23.17 6.57 -1.07
N TYR A 749 22.94 7.81 -1.51
CA TYR A 749 21.69 8.25 -2.08
C TYR A 749 21.76 8.23 -3.62
N PHE A 750 22.71 9.00 -4.19
CA PHE A 750 23.07 8.89 -5.59
C PHE A 750 24.56 9.19 -5.79
N ILE A 751 25.10 8.85 -6.98
CA ILE A 751 26.46 9.12 -7.38
C ILE A 751 26.40 10.00 -8.62
N TYR A 752 27.20 11.06 -8.65
CA TYR A 752 27.37 11.91 -9.82
C TYR A 752 28.85 12.07 -10.16
N PHE A 753 29.12 12.46 -11.39
CA PHE A 753 30.49 12.68 -11.87
C PHE A 753 30.77 14.17 -11.90
N ASN A 754 31.69 14.62 -11.06
CA ASN A 754 32.12 15.99 -10.99
C ASN A 754 33.32 16.20 -11.91
N GLN A 755 33.31 17.28 -12.67
CA GLN A 755 34.38 17.67 -13.56
C GLN A 755 35.15 18.84 -12.92
N GLU A 756 36.44 18.69 -12.76
CA GLU A 756 37.35 19.69 -12.21
C GLU A 756 38.46 19.95 -13.19
N GLY A 757 38.85 21.23 -13.36
CA GLY A 757 39.85 21.65 -14.36
C GLY A 757 39.25 21.88 -15.73
N SER A 758 40.13 21.97 -16.76
CA SER A 758 39.77 22.26 -18.15
C SER A 758 40.59 21.37 -19.09
N ALA A 759 39.95 20.95 -20.18
CA ALA A 759 40.63 20.20 -21.25
C ALA A 759 41.72 21.04 -21.93
N SER A 760 41.48 22.33 -22.09
CA SER A 760 42.48 23.27 -22.71
C SER A 760 43.74 23.43 -21.84
N SER A 761 43.62 23.26 -20.51
CA SER A 761 44.76 23.31 -19.61
C SER A 761 45.39 21.93 -19.34
N GLY A 762 44.90 20.87 -19.97
CA GLY A 762 45.40 19.51 -19.79
C GLY A 762 45.19 18.91 -18.39
N ASN A 763 44.39 19.57 -17.54
CA ASN A 763 44.19 19.18 -16.12
C ASN A 763 42.75 18.72 -15.81
N LEU A 764 41.99 18.36 -16.84
CA LEU A 764 40.62 17.87 -16.64
C LEU A 764 40.63 16.58 -15.87
N LYS A 765 39.91 16.57 -14.74
CA LYS A 765 39.73 15.39 -13.88
C LYS A 765 38.25 15.14 -13.70
N VAL A 766 37.83 13.90 -13.96
CA VAL A 766 36.46 13.45 -13.70
C VAL A 766 36.47 12.54 -12.46
N THR A 767 35.71 12.90 -11.44
CA THR A 767 35.64 12.14 -10.17
C THR A 767 34.20 11.77 -9.82
N ALA A 768 33.99 10.51 -9.42
CA ALA A 768 32.72 10.07 -8.90
C ALA A 768 32.52 10.56 -7.45
N LYS A 769 31.47 11.33 -7.19
CA LYS A 769 31.12 11.83 -5.86
C LYS A 769 29.81 11.20 -5.39
N GLN A 770 29.80 10.68 -4.14
CA GLN A 770 28.60 10.13 -3.51
C GLN A 770 27.87 11.24 -2.72
N VAL A 771 26.58 11.36 -2.94
CA VAL A 771 25.69 12.15 -2.09
C VAL A 771 25.06 11.24 -1.05
N SER A 772 25.06 11.69 0.21
CA SER A 772 24.42 11.03 1.34
C SER A 772 23.53 12.05 2.04
N LEU A 773 22.29 11.67 2.41
CA LEU A 773 21.29 12.63 2.88
C LEU A 773 21.33 12.83 4.40
N PHE A 774 21.33 11.74 5.15
CA PHE A 774 21.04 11.80 6.58
C PHE A 774 22.17 11.25 7.44
N PRO A 775 22.91 12.12 8.16
CA PRO A 775 23.75 11.73 9.28
C PRO A 775 22.88 11.28 10.46
N ILE A 776 23.41 11.24 11.65
CA ILE A 776 22.64 11.04 12.88
C ILE A 776 21.62 12.20 13.08
N ILE A 777 20.34 11.84 13.29
CA ILE A 777 19.28 12.83 13.49
C ILE A 777 18.50 12.48 14.77
N PRO A 778 18.68 13.27 15.85
CA PRO A 778 17.83 13.17 17.03
C PRO A 778 16.47 13.82 16.80
N SER A 779 15.43 13.30 17.43
CA SER A 779 14.11 13.92 17.46
C SER A 779 13.36 13.63 18.76
N VAL A 780 12.45 14.54 19.11
CA VAL A 780 11.59 14.43 20.28
C VAL A 780 10.16 14.74 19.87
N THR A 781 9.23 13.93 20.37
CA THR A 781 7.79 14.15 20.16
C THR A 781 7.06 14.04 21.50
N TRP A 782 6.24 15.05 21.81
CA TRP A 782 5.32 15.02 22.93
C TRP A 782 3.92 14.72 22.46
N ASN A 783 3.28 13.71 23.07
CA ASN A 783 1.92 13.30 22.77
C ASN A 783 1.04 13.46 23.99
N ILE A 784 -0.20 13.90 23.76
CA ILE A 784 -1.24 14.03 24.79
C ILE A 784 -2.55 13.45 24.27
N LYS A 785 -3.28 12.79 25.16
CA LYS A 785 -4.57 12.19 24.88
C LYS A 785 -5.56 12.49 26.00
N PHE A 786 -6.73 13.02 25.64
CA PHE A 786 -7.87 13.31 26.50
C PHE A 786 -9.01 12.33 26.33
#